data_22daf3c349f65ace8f1ffa50ea851f56
#
_entry.id   22daf3c349f65ace8f1ffa50ea851f56
#
_cell.length_a   1.000
_cell.length_b   1.000
_cell.length_c   1.000
_cell.angle_alpha   90.00
_cell.angle_beta   90.00
_cell.angle_gamma   90.00
#
_symmetry.space_group_name_H-M   'P 1'
#
loop_
_entity.id
_entity.type
_entity.pdbx_description
1 polymer ?
#
loop_
_entity_poly.entity_id
_entity_poly.type
_entity_poly.pdbx_seq_one_letter_code
_entity_poly.pdbx_strand_id
1 'polypeptide(L)'
;MNWHEYVMRTGKAPEWPYEVHYGREHILESDVLVVGGGVAGERAAIEARKYGASVIVADRGDSSRSGRGGAGVDHWLNAVTNPCSTVTPEEFTDTAMHVSGGYTNGIARYISAKEGWDTLLEAEQMGVQIRDTEGEFKGASFRDEKTGLLFAYDNKSRHMLRIYGARIKPCVDKEMKRLGVHVENRICITAFLTEGGKQGARVIGAMGVNSRTGEFYIFKAKAVVVATGGASRVWNFSPEITESNSMMDLNLAGLGWVAGINAGAEFCMMDHVIRDIKPGFGYAPYSMGNTGNTYYGTRIVDAEGKEVQMYNCAGKPVSIEDTMQPGEKFTLGVGIGLFGLSVDNSYNESVVDPKLPDKIRSGEYKLPLYADFPGMDEKTRRAVFGLMVGHEGKTLASVYKNYTQWGFDPDKDMLQCPVYGIDAYKGGIFWGNMLSTPQSIRILGGQGGYLTDWRLMTNLPGLFAAGAPCLFGNGNHGESHTTGRYAGRQAALFAAAHPAVEPDRAQIDREKDDCYQPVTHSGGDIGWKELNYASARIMQDYLGPCLTEEVLDMGIARLNSLQESEAQRTYAANPHELVRMIESKAILTLDKFLLETAKARKSSNKVLNFNRLDHPADDPAWHVFLPIRMEDGKAVSRKMSCTYFKEGEYAADYEENYRRYCGLKEETDHV
;
A
#
# COMPACT_ATOMS: atom_id res chain seq x y z
N MET A 1 21.79 2.69 28.29
CA MET A 1 22.34 3.83 27.53
C MET A 1 21.72 3.78 26.15
N ASN A 2 21.02 4.84 25.78
CA ASN A 2 20.49 4.95 24.43
C ASN A 2 21.53 5.57 23.48
N TRP A 3 21.21 5.62 22.16
CA TRP A 3 22.10 6.17 21.14
C TRP A 3 22.54 7.62 21.43
N HIS A 4 21.60 8.46 21.81
CA HIS A 4 21.87 9.86 22.09
C HIS A 4 22.84 10.03 23.27
N GLU A 5 22.59 9.31 24.37
CA GLU A 5 23.48 9.30 25.53
C GLU A 5 24.90 8.82 25.19
N TYR A 6 24.99 7.80 24.31
CA TYR A 6 26.28 7.30 23.85
C TYR A 6 27.04 8.35 23.04
N VAL A 7 26.40 8.96 22.03
CA VAL A 7 27.02 9.98 21.17
C VAL A 7 27.41 11.21 21.97
N MET A 8 26.54 11.69 22.85
CA MET A 8 26.84 12.85 23.73
C MET A 8 28.01 12.57 24.66
N ARG A 9 28.16 11.34 25.13
CA ARG A 9 29.23 10.95 26.07
C ARG A 9 30.56 10.67 25.38
N THR A 10 30.57 10.10 24.19
CA THR A 10 31.78 9.66 23.49
C THR A 10 32.21 10.58 22.37
N GLY A 11 31.33 11.42 21.86
CA GLY A 11 31.55 12.26 20.68
C GLY A 11 31.75 11.49 19.39
N LYS A 12 31.51 10.17 19.41
CA LYS A 12 31.71 9.26 18.26
C LYS A 12 30.46 8.43 18.03
N ALA A 13 30.08 8.24 16.75
CA ALA A 13 29.17 7.20 16.36
C ALA A 13 29.78 5.82 16.68
N PRO A 14 28.99 4.83 17.18
CA PRO A 14 29.47 3.46 17.31
C PRO A 14 29.96 2.93 15.96
N GLU A 15 30.96 2.08 16.02
CA GLU A 15 31.39 1.31 14.86
C GLU A 15 30.26 0.40 14.37
N TRP A 16 30.30 0.04 13.09
CA TRP A 16 29.35 -0.89 12.51
C TRP A 16 29.46 -2.24 13.23
N PRO A 17 28.36 -2.77 13.81
CA PRO A 17 28.47 -3.88 14.76
C PRO A 17 28.51 -5.28 14.11
N TYR A 18 28.46 -5.35 12.79
CA TYR A 18 28.44 -6.61 12.06
C TYR A 18 29.72 -6.80 11.27
N GLU A 19 30.17 -8.06 11.16
CA GLU A 19 31.24 -8.41 10.24
C GLU A 19 30.76 -8.22 8.79
N VAL A 20 31.59 -7.60 7.95
CA VAL A 20 31.23 -7.21 6.58
C VAL A 20 31.96 -8.07 5.57
N HIS A 21 31.23 -8.67 4.64
CA HIS A 21 31.75 -9.58 3.61
C HIS A 21 31.16 -9.24 2.22
N TYR A 22 31.49 -8.08 1.71
CA TYR A 22 31.00 -7.66 0.38
C TYR A 22 31.35 -8.69 -0.70
N GLY A 23 30.33 -9.05 -1.49
CA GLY A 23 30.49 -9.94 -2.63
C GLY A 23 30.58 -11.43 -2.31
N ARG A 24 30.59 -11.85 -1.02
CA ARG A 24 30.44 -13.26 -0.65
C ARG A 24 29.08 -13.76 -1.05
N GLU A 25 29.03 -14.86 -1.79
CA GLU A 25 27.79 -15.39 -2.37
C GLU A 25 27.15 -16.47 -1.48
N HIS A 26 25.84 -16.40 -1.35
CA HIS A 26 24.97 -17.43 -0.80
C HIS A 26 23.97 -17.86 -1.86
N ILE A 27 23.91 -19.14 -2.16
CA ILE A 27 22.98 -19.72 -3.13
C ILE A 27 21.96 -20.54 -2.36
N LEU A 28 20.67 -20.19 -2.55
CA LEU A 28 19.55 -20.90 -1.95
C LEU A 28 18.56 -21.31 -3.04
N GLU A 29 17.90 -22.45 -2.83
CA GLU A 29 16.99 -23.05 -3.81
C GLU A 29 15.65 -23.39 -3.16
N SER A 30 14.55 -23.11 -3.87
CA SER A 30 13.19 -23.49 -3.47
C SER A 30 12.27 -23.65 -4.68
N ASP A 31 11.11 -24.25 -4.49
CA ASP A 31 10.08 -24.26 -5.53
C ASP A 31 9.49 -22.85 -5.72
N VAL A 32 9.21 -22.16 -4.61
CA VAL A 32 8.63 -20.81 -4.60
C VAL A 32 9.50 -19.87 -3.76
N LEU A 33 9.91 -18.76 -4.37
CA LEU A 33 10.50 -17.63 -3.66
C LEU A 33 9.43 -16.57 -3.44
N VAL A 34 9.27 -16.10 -2.20
CA VAL A 34 8.44 -14.95 -1.87
C VAL A 34 9.34 -13.76 -1.55
N VAL A 35 9.20 -12.69 -2.33
CA VAL A 35 9.95 -11.45 -2.15
C VAL A 35 9.12 -10.46 -1.36
N GLY A 36 9.51 -10.25 -0.09
CA GLY A 36 8.81 -9.43 0.88
C GLY A 36 7.97 -10.25 1.86
N GLY A 37 8.37 -10.23 3.13
CA GLY A 37 7.69 -10.90 4.25
C GLY A 37 6.61 -10.03 4.92
N GLY A 38 5.95 -9.14 4.19
CA GLY A 38 4.75 -8.43 4.63
C GLY A 38 3.54 -9.37 4.72
N VAL A 39 2.36 -8.84 5.07
CA VAL A 39 1.14 -9.66 5.23
C VAL A 39 0.78 -10.47 3.97
N ALA A 40 0.96 -9.90 2.78
CA ALA A 40 0.72 -10.60 1.53
C ALA A 40 1.73 -11.74 1.31
N GLY A 41 3.01 -11.48 1.56
CA GLY A 41 4.07 -12.45 1.36
C GLY A 41 3.98 -13.64 2.33
N GLU A 42 3.69 -13.39 3.61
CA GLU A 42 3.49 -14.49 4.55
C GLU A 42 2.29 -15.37 4.18
N ARG A 43 1.20 -14.76 3.72
CA ARG A 43 0.04 -15.51 3.23
C ARG A 43 0.38 -16.34 2.00
N ALA A 44 1.17 -15.75 1.07
CA ALA A 44 1.65 -16.48 -0.10
C ALA A 44 2.53 -17.68 0.30
N ALA A 45 3.44 -17.48 1.24
CA ALA A 45 4.32 -18.54 1.72
C ALA A 45 3.55 -19.68 2.42
N ILE A 46 2.59 -19.33 3.30
CA ILE A 46 1.74 -20.30 4.00
C ILE A 46 0.97 -21.15 2.98
N GLU A 47 0.31 -20.49 2.01
CA GLU A 47 -0.52 -21.20 1.05
C GLU A 47 0.31 -22.05 0.09
N ALA A 48 1.43 -21.52 -0.43
CA ALA A 48 2.34 -22.30 -1.27
C ALA A 48 2.85 -23.55 -0.52
N ARG A 49 3.12 -23.42 0.78
CA ARG A 49 3.54 -24.54 1.62
C ARG A 49 2.43 -25.57 1.83
N LYS A 50 1.18 -25.16 1.98
CA LYS A 50 0.00 -26.04 2.04
C LYS A 50 -0.18 -26.84 0.74
N TYR A 51 0.22 -26.29 -0.40
CA TYR A 51 0.21 -26.94 -1.71
C TYR A 51 1.47 -27.77 -1.99
N GLY A 52 2.33 -27.99 -0.97
CA GLY A 52 3.46 -28.93 -1.03
C GLY A 52 4.77 -28.33 -1.56
N ALA A 53 4.81 -27.06 -1.93
CA ALA A 53 6.04 -26.40 -2.40
C ALA A 53 7.06 -26.20 -1.26
N SER A 54 8.34 -26.32 -1.55
CA SER A 54 9.39 -25.73 -0.71
C SER A 54 9.39 -24.22 -0.92
N VAL A 55 9.48 -23.45 0.19
CA VAL A 55 9.30 -21.99 0.16
C VAL A 55 10.41 -21.29 0.92
N ILE A 56 10.97 -20.24 0.27
CA ILE A 56 11.84 -19.27 0.92
C ILE A 56 11.14 -17.89 0.88
N VAL A 57 11.17 -17.18 2.00
CA VAL A 57 10.77 -15.77 2.09
C VAL A 57 12.02 -14.92 2.27
N ALA A 58 12.27 -13.99 1.36
CA ALA A 58 13.32 -12.99 1.49
C ALA A 58 12.70 -11.64 1.89
N ASP A 59 13.01 -11.17 3.09
CA ASP A 59 12.49 -9.91 3.62
C ASP A 59 13.61 -8.91 3.92
N ARG A 60 13.40 -7.67 3.50
CA ARG A 60 14.34 -6.58 3.74
C ARG A 60 14.45 -6.19 5.21
N GLY A 61 13.37 -6.35 5.96
CA GLY A 61 13.31 -6.08 7.39
C GLY A 61 13.40 -7.34 8.24
N ASP A 62 12.42 -7.52 9.07
CA ASP A 62 12.17 -8.73 9.87
C ASP A 62 10.72 -9.15 9.66
N SER A 63 10.50 -10.35 9.15
CA SER A 63 9.19 -10.85 8.75
C SER A 63 8.14 -10.71 9.85
N SER A 64 8.53 -10.88 11.11
CA SER A 64 7.59 -10.84 12.25
C SER A 64 6.84 -9.51 12.39
N ARG A 65 7.39 -8.41 11.84
CA ARG A 65 6.81 -7.06 11.96
C ARG A 65 6.96 -6.21 10.68
N SER A 66 7.50 -6.75 9.60
CA SER A 66 7.70 -5.97 8.38
C SER A 66 6.40 -5.61 7.66
N GLY A 67 6.47 -4.57 6.83
CA GLY A 67 5.39 -4.06 6.01
C GLY A 67 4.36 -3.21 6.77
N ARG A 68 3.43 -2.62 6.04
CA ARG A 68 2.38 -1.73 6.59
C ARG A 68 1.48 -2.40 7.62
N GLY A 69 1.23 -3.69 7.48
CA GLY A 69 0.46 -4.48 8.45
C GLY A 69 1.27 -4.94 9.66
N GLY A 70 2.57 -4.62 9.73
CA GLY A 70 3.48 -5.10 10.78
C GLY A 70 3.10 -4.65 12.18
N ALA A 71 2.51 -3.49 12.31
CA ALA A 71 2.03 -2.94 13.56
C ALA A 71 0.62 -3.41 13.96
N GLY A 72 -0.07 -4.11 13.09
CA GLY A 72 -1.44 -4.58 13.28
C GLY A 72 -2.44 -3.83 12.41
N VAL A 73 -3.67 -4.31 12.40
CA VAL A 73 -4.81 -3.72 11.70
C VAL A 73 -6.04 -3.77 12.58
N ASP A 74 -6.95 -2.84 12.40
CA ASP A 74 -8.16 -2.72 13.21
C ASP A 74 -9.44 -3.06 12.42
N HIS A 75 -9.30 -3.32 11.13
CA HIS A 75 -10.43 -3.54 10.23
C HIS A 75 -10.12 -4.57 9.14
N TRP A 76 -11.17 -5.11 8.56
CA TRP A 76 -11.13 -6.02 7.42
C TRP A 76 -12.25 -5.67 6.45
N LEU A 77 -11.91 -5.14 5.28
CA LEU A 77 -12.87 -4.47 4.39
C LEU A 77 -13.48 -5.37 3.31
N ASN A 78 -13.07 -6.61 3.24
CA ASN A 78 -13.45 -7.55 2.17
C ASN A 78 -13.97 -8.90 2.70
N ALA A 79 -14.65 -8.89 3.83
CA ALA A 79 -15.34 -10.09 4.33
C ALA A 79 -16.71 -10.28 3.66
N VAL A 80 -16.76 -10.21 2.35
CA VAL A 80 -17.99 -10.15 1.55
C VAL A 80 -18.84 -11.41 1.72
N THR A 81 -18.23 -12.57 1.82
CA THR A 81 -18.93 -13.86 1.95
C THR A 81 -19.21 -14.28 3.40
N ASN A 82 -19.05 -13.37 4.39
CA ASN A 82 -19.41 -13.69 5.77
C ASN A 82 -20.94 -13.89 5.94
N PRO A 83 -21.39 -14.64 6.96
CA PRO A 83 -22.81 -15.02 7.09
C PRO A 83 -23.78 -13.87 7.37
N CYS A 84 -23.27 -12.67 7.66
CA CYS A 84 -24.09 -11.48 7.94
C CYS A 84 -24.11 -10.50 6.75
N SER A 85 -23.26 -10.71 5.76
CA SER A 85 -23.16 -9.82 4.59
C SER A 85 -24.43 -9.87 3.72
N THR A 86 -24.81 -8.72 3.20
CA THR A 86 -25.92 -8.59 2.23
C THR A 86 -25.42 -8.29 0.81
N VAL A 87 -24.10 -8.33 0.59
CA VAL A 87 -23.43 -7.97 -0.66
C VAL A 87 -22.80 -9.21 -1.29
N THR A 88 -22.94 -9.36 -2.60
CA THR A 88 -22.26 -10.41 -3.36
C THR A 88 -20.85 -9.99 -3.80
N PRO A 89 -19.95 -10.93 -4.15
CA PRO A 89 -18.65 -10.61 -4.72
C PRO A 89 -18.72 -9.78 -6.01
N GLU A 90 -19.73 -10.02 -6.85
CA GLU A 90 -20.00 -9.28 -8.07
C GLU A 90 -20.36 -7.82 -7.77
N GLU A 91 -21.33 -7.61 -6.87
CA GLU A 91 -21.78 -6.28 -6.45
C GLU A 91 -20.62 -5.49 -5.81
N PHE A 92 -19.82 -6.14 -4.97
CA PHE A 92 -18.62 -5.53 -4.39
C PHE A 92 -17.65 -5.08 -5.48
N THR A 93 -17.38 -5.94 -6.46
CA THR A 93 -16.42 -5.65 -7.53
C THR A 93 -16.93 -4.56 -8.46
N ASP A 94 -18.20 -4.66 -8.89
CA ASP A 94 -18.82 -3.67 -9.77
C ASP A 94 -18.92 -2.29 -9.11
N THR A 95 -19.17 -2.25 -7.79
CA THR A 95 -19.14 -1.00 -7.03
C THR A 95 -17.72 -0.42 -7.00
N ALA A 96 -16.69 -1.24 -6.77
CA ALA A 96 -15.30 -0.80 -6.80
C ALA A 96 -14.92 -0.25 -8.19
N MET A 97 -15.33 -0.93 -9.26
CA MET A 97 -15.13 -0.48 -10.63
C MET A 97 -15.86 0.84 -10.90
N HIS A 98 -17.11 0.97 -10.48
CA HIS A 98 -17.89 2.20 -10.65
C HIS A 98 -17.25 3.39 -9.93
N VAL A 99 -16.96 3.23 -8.65
CA VAL A 99 -16.40 4.32 -7.80
C VAL A 99 -15.03 4.78 -8.28
N SER A 100 -14.21 3.85 -8.81
CA SER A 100 -12.90 4.17 -9.38
C SER A 100 -12.95 4.64 -10.84
N GLY A 101 -14.13 4.77 -11.43
CA GLY A 101 -14.28 5.05 -12.87
C GLY A 101 -13.62 4.01 -13.77
N GLY A 102 -13.57 2.76 -13.32
CA GLY A 102 -12.90 1.65 -13.98
C GLY A 102 -11.42 1.49 -13.66
N TYR A 103 -10.80 2.45 -12.99
CA TYR A 103 -9.35 2.46 -12.74
C TYR A 103 -8.97 1.68 -11.47
N THR A 104 -9.29 0.39 -11.45
CA THR A 104 -8.86 -0.55 -10.40
C THR A 104 -8.67 -1.94 -10.98
N ASN A 105 -7.92 -2.80 -10.30
CA ASN A 105 -7.75 -4.19 -10.72
C ASN A 105 -9.00 -5.02 -10.37
N GLY A 106 -9.92 -5.17 -11.34
CA GLY A 106 -11.15 -5.94 -11.17
C GLY A 106 -10.92 -7.41 -10.81
N ILE A 107 -9.84 -8.03 -11.30
CA ILE A 107 -9.44 -9.40 -10.92
C ILE A 107 -9.15 -9.48 -9.42
N ALA A 108 -8.24 -8.64 -8.94
CA ALA A 108 -7.84 -8.64 -7.54
C ALA A 108 -9.02 -8.28 -6.62
N ARG A 109 -9.94 -7.38 -7.05
CA ARG A 109 -11.15 -7.05 -6.32
C ARG A 109 -12.06 -8.26 -6.18
N TYR A 110 -12.34 -8.96 -7.28
CA TYR A 110 -13.18 -10.14 -7.25
C TYR A 110 -12.61 -11.27 -6.40
N ILE A 111 -11.34 -11.61 -6.59
CA ILE A 111 -10.63 -12.59 -5.75
C ILE A 111 -10.72 -12.20 -4.27
N SER A 112 -10.51 -10.93 -3.97
CA SER A 112 -10.56 -10.42 -2.60
C SER A 112 -11.96 -10.50 -1.98
N ALA A 113 -12.99 -10.24 -2.76
CA ALA A 113 -14.38 -10.38 -2.33
C ALA A 113 -14.77 -11.86 -2.11
N LYS A 114 -14.31 -12.74 -3.00
CA LYS A 114 -14.64 -14.17 -2.98
C LYS A 114 -13.97 -14.92 -1.84
N GLU A 115 -12.66 -14.67 -1.60
CA GLU A 115 -11.85 -15.43 -0.63
C GLU A 115 -11.54 -14.65 0.66
N GLY A 116 -12.01 -13.40 0.79
CA GLY A 116 -11.62 -12.51 1.89
C GLY A 116 -12.08 -12.98 3.26
N TRP A 117 -13.27 -13.54 3.34
CA TRP A 117 -13.82 -14.11 4.56
C TRP A 117 -13.05 -15.38 5.00
N ASP A 118 -12.81 -16.30 4.09
CA ASP A 118 -12.05 -17.52 4.38
C ASP A 118 -10.63 -17.20 4.85
N THR A 119 -10.02 -16.20 4.20
CA THR A 119 -8.69 -15.71 4.60
C THR A 119 -8.70 -15.15 6.03
N LEU A 120 -9.77 -14.48 6.44
CA LEU A 120 -9.91 -13.97 7.81
C LEU A 120 -10.16 -15.09 8.81
N LEU A 121 -10.98 -16.09 8.47
CA LEU A 121 -11.20 -17.28 9.31
C LEU A 121 -9.91 -18.06 9.54
N GLU A 122 -9.05 -18.19 8.52
CA GLU A 122 -7.73 -18.76 8.72
C GLU A 122 -6.87 -17.94 9.70
N ALA A 123 -6.98 -16.60 9.69
CA ALA A 123 -6.29 -15.77 10.67
C ALA A 123 -6.82 -16.00 12.08
N GLU A 124 -8.13 -16.20 12.25
CA GLU A 124 -8.74 -16.56 13.52
C GLU A 124 -8.18 -17.90 14.03
N GLN A 125 -8.07 -18.91 13.16
CA GLN A 125 -7.44 -20.21 13.49
C GLN A 125 -5.97 -20.07 13.88
N MET A 126 -5.25 -19.09 13.34
CA MET A 126 -3.87 -18.76 13.72
C MET A 126 -3.78 -18.00 15.05
N GLY A 127 -4.91 -17.70 15.69
CA GLY A 127 -4.99 -17.04 16.99
C GLY A 127 -5.19 -15.53 16.95
N VAL A 128 -5.63 -15.00 15.82
CA VAL A 128 -6.07 -13.59 15.73
C VAL A 128 -7.47 -13.46 16.31
N GLN A 129 -7.68 -12.54 17.23
CA GLN A 129 -9.01 -12.25 17.74
C GLN A 129 -9.78 -11.39 16.71
N ILE A 130 -10.84 -11.95 16.14
CA ILE A 130 -11.68 -11.23 15.16
C ILE A 130 -13.09 -10.93 15.70
N ARG A 131 -13.50 -11.59 16.78
CA ARG A 131 -14.85 -11.52 17.36
C ARG A 131 -14.82 -10.87 18.73
N ASP A 132 -15.93 -10.25 19.10
CA ASP A 132 -16.19 -9.80 20.47
C ASP A 132 -16.66 -11.00 21.33
N THR A 133 -15.70 -11.81 21.78
CA THR A 133 -15.95 -13.02 22.59
C THR A 133 -16.33 -12.68 24.03
N GLU A 134 -15.84 -11.56 24.54
CA GLU A 134 -16.11 -11.12 25.91
C GLU A 134 -17.45 -10.39 26.06
N GLY A 135 -18.11 -10.06 24.93
CA GLY A 135 -19.39 -9.36 24.93
C GLY A 135 -19.27 -7.88 25.30
N GLU A 136 -18.12 -7.29 25.07
CA GLU A 136 -17.85 -5.86 25.36
C GLU A 136 -18.88 -4.93 24.69
N PHE A 137 -19.28 -5.26 23.45
CA PHE A 137 -20.23 -4.49 22.67
C PHE A 137 -21.63 -5.13 22.58
N LYS A 138 -21.97 -6.01 23.53
CA LYS A 138 -23.27 -6.67 23.55
C LYS A 138 -24.42 -5.64 23.54
N GLY A 139 -25.38 -5.81 22.60
CA GLY A 139 -26.51 -4.91 22.40
C GLY A 139 -26.19 -3.64 21.61
N ALA A 140 -24.96 -3.45 21.09
CA ALA A 140 -24.66 -2.39 20.14
C ALA A 140 -25.23 -2.70 18.75
N SER A 141 -25.72 -1.71 18.02
CA SER A 141 -26.31 -1.89 16.68
C SER A 141 -25.33 -2.48 15.67
N PHE A 142 -24.05 -2.19 15.82
CA PHE A 142 -22.97 -2.66 14.96
C PHE A 142 -22.44 -4.05 15.33
N ARG A 143 -22.94 -4.69 16.42
CA ARG A 143 -22.58 -6.05 16.81
C ARG A 143 -23.63 -7.04 16.33
N ASP A 144 -23.20 -8.12 15.70
CA ASP A 144 -24.06 -9.26 15.48
C ASP A 144 -24.06 -10.17 16.70
N GLU A 145 -25.23 -10.35 17.33
CA GLU A 145 -25.36 -11.06 18.60
C GLU A 145 -25.10 -12.56 18.48
N LYS A 146 -25.28 -13.15 17.31
CA LYS A 146 -25.08 -14.58 17.07
C LYS A 146 -23.62 -14.92 16.81
N THR A 147 -22.94 -14.12 16.02
CA THR A 147 -21.57 -14.40 15.58
C THR A 147 -20.51 -13.67 16.38
N GLY A 148 -20.86 -12.62 17.12
CA GLY A 148 -19.93 -11.73 17.82
C GLY A 148 -19.11 -10.84 16.88
N LEU A 149 -19.45 -10.77 15.59
CA LEU A 149 -18.78 -9.92 14.62
C LEU A 149 -19.16 -8.47 14.84
N LEU A 150 -18.19 -7.56 14.62
CA LEU A 150 -18.36 -6.12 14.81
C LEU A 150 -18.34 -5.41 13.45
N PHE A 151 -19.42 -4.71 13.13
CA PHE A 151 -19.62 -3.97 11.88
C PHE A 151 -19.60 -2.44 12.11
N ALA A 152 -18.72 -1.95 12.94
CA ALA A 152 -18.69 -0.55 13.34
C ALA A 152 -18.50 0.45 12.19
N TYR A 153 -18.02 0.00 11.03
CA TYR A 153 -17.91 0.82 9.82
C TYR A 153 -19.01 0.54 8.79
N ASP A 154 -19.75 -0.54 8.96
CA ASP A 154 -20.70 -1.02 7.95
C ASP A 154 -21.79 -1.88 8.61
N ASN A 155 -22.67 -1.24 9.36
CA ASN A 155 -23.73 -1.98 10.04
C ASN A 155 -24.94 -2.31 9.14
N LYS A 156 -24.98 -1.81 7.89
CA LYS A 156 -26.04 -2.11 6.91
C LYS A 156 -25.66 -3.27 5.99
N SER A 157 -24.55 -3.13 5.27
CA SER A 157 -24.11 -4.14 4.28
C SER A 157 -23.31 -5.27 4.90
N ARG A 158 -22.70 -5.03 6.05
CA ARG A 158 -22.04 -6.02 6.92
C ARG A 158 -20.95 -6.84 6.24
N HIS A 159 -20.22 -6.24 5.32
CA HIS A 159 -19.04 -6.87 4.68
C HIS A 159 -17.71 -6.33 5.21
N MET A 160 -17.74 -5.21 5.96
CA MET A 160 -16.57 -4.61 6.58
C MET A 160 -16.58 -4.84 8.09
N LEU A 161 -15.55 -5.48 8.60
CA LEU A 161 -15.43 -5.85 10.00
C LEU A 161 -14.46 -4.93 10.75
N ARG A 162 -14.78 -4.69 12.02
CA ARG A 162 -13.80 -4.31 13.04
C ARG A 162 -13.23 -5.57 13.64
N ILE A 163 -11.90 -5.62 13.81
CA ILE A 163 -11.20 -6.77 14.38
C ILE A 163 -10.17 -6.31 15.43
N TYR A 164 -9.81 -7.19 16.35
CA TYR A 164 -8.75 -6.96 17.34
C TYR A 164 -7.39 -7.37 16.74
N GLY A 165 -7.03 -6.74 15.63
CA GLY A 165 -5.93 -7.18 14.77
C GLY A 165 -4.54 -6.70 15.14
N ALA A 166 -4.29 -6.18 16.36
CA ALA A 166 -2.97 -5.71 16.77
C ALA A 166 -1.88 -6.80 16.69
N ARG A 167 -2.27 -8.08 16.79
CA ARG A 167 -1.39 -9.23 16.73
C ARG A 167 -1.49 -10.06 15.45
N ILE A 168 -2.20 -9.59 14.43
CA ILE A 168 -2.41 -10.36 13.20
C ILE A 168 -1.07 -10.77 12.56
N LYS A 169 -0.13 -9.83 12.46
CA LYS A 169 1.17 -10.08 11.84
C LYS A 169 1.99 -11.14 12.59
N PRO A 170 2.22 -11.04 13.93
CA PRO A 170 2.89 -12.10 14.68
C PRO A 170 2.20 -13.47 14.63
N CYS A 171 0.88 -13.51 14.56
CA CYS A 171 0.15 -14.78 14.45
C CYS A 171 0.40 -15.47 13.11
N VAL A 172 0.36 -14.70 12.02
CA VAL A 172 0.61 -15.22 10.67
C VAL A 172 2.08 -15.61 10.48
N ASP A 173 3.03 -14.81 10.99
CA ASP A 173 4.47 -15.13 10.97
C ASP A 173 4.77 -16.44 11.74
N LYS A 174 4.14 -16.61 12.91
CA LYS A 174 4.28 -17.85 13.69
C LYS A 174 3.79 -19.06 12.92
N GLU A 175 2.66 -18.96 12.25
CA GLU A 175 2.10 -20.05 11.43
C GLU A 175 2.99 -20.35 10.22
N MET A 176 3.49 -19.35 9.53
CA MET A 176 4.43 -19.50 8.42
C MET A 176 5.67 -20.30 8.86
N LYS A 177 6.26 -19.94 10.00
CA LYS A 177 7.42 -20.64 10.58
C LYS A 177 7.08 -22.06 11.04
N ARG A 178 5.88 -22.27 11.63
CA ARG A 178 5.40 -23.60 12.03
C ARG A 178 5.30 -24.56 10.84
N LEU A 179 4.94 -24.07 9.67
CA LEU A 179 4.87 -24.85 8.43
C LEU A 179 6.25 -25.13 7.81
N GLY A 180 7.33 -24.69 8.42
CA GLY A 180 8.70 -24.94 7.98
C GLY A 180 9.11 -24.09 6.76
N VAL A 181 8.52 -22.90 6.59
CA VAL A 181 8.99 -21.92 5.60
C VAL A 181 10.35 -21.39 6.05
N HIS A 182 11.32 -21.39 5.14
CA HIS A 182 12.62 -20.79 5.37
C HIS A 182 12.54 -19.27 5.20
N VAL A 183 13.05 -18.50 6.16
CA VAL A 183 12.97 -17.04 6.15
C VAL A 183 14.37 -16.44 6.20
N GLU A 184 14.72 -15.68 5.15
CA GLU A 184 15.91 -14.85 5.08
C GLU A 184 15.55 -13.39 5.35
N ASN A 185 15.80 -12.94 6.57
CA ASN A 185 15.61 -11.56 6.97
C ASN A 185 16.81 -10.68 6.59
N ARG A 186 16.58 -9.38 6.44
CA ARG A 186 17.60 -8.36 6.11
C ARG A 186 18.14 -8.47 4.69
N ILE A 187 17.45 -9.19 3.81
CA ILE A 187 17.82 -9.32 2.40
C ILE A 187 17.04 -8.30 1.57
N CYS A 188 17.75 -7.39 0.98
CA CYS A 188 17.23 -6.42 0.03
C CYS A 188 17.31 -7.02 -1.37
N ILE A 189 16.20 -7.47 -1.93
CA ILE A 189 16.15 -7.98 -3.31
C ILE A 189 16.33 -6.81 -4.27
N THR A 190 17.25 -6.96 -5.21
CA THR A 190 17.69 -5.93 -6.15
C THR A 190 17.26 -6.22 -7.58
N ALA A 191 17.24 -7.49 -8.00
CA ALA A 191 16.83 -7.90 -9.33
C ALA A 191 16.19 -9.29 -9.35
N PHE A 192 15.39 -9.56 -10.40
CA PHE A 192 14.90 -10.90 -10.72
C PHE A 192 15.87 -11.62 -11.67
N LEU A 193 16.06 -12.92 -11.43
CA LEU A 193 16.74 -13.81 -12.36
C LEU A 193 15.78 -14.21 -13.46
N THR A 194 16.21 -14.10 -14.72
CA THR A 194 15.43 -14.48 -15.88
C THR A 194 16.12 -15.60 -16.67
N GLU A 195 15.35 -16.44 -17.31
CA GLU A 195 15.86 -17.53 -18.13
C GLU A 195 16.79 -17.02 -19.24
N GLY A 196 18.03 -17.51 -19.23
CA GLY A 196 19.11 -17.04 -20.13
C GLY A 196 19.51 -15.58 -19.94
N GLY A 197 19.18 -14.95 -18.79
CA GLY A 197 19.50 -13.55 -18.50
C GLY A 197 18.79 -12.53 -19.39
N LYS A 198 17.69 -12.92 -20.04
CA LYS A 198 17.00 -12.12 -21.07
C LYS A 198 15.79 -11.37 -20.48
N GLN A 199 15.65 -10.10 -20.84
CA GLN A 199 14.45 -9.33 -20.54
C GLN A 199 13.22 -9.95 -21.23
N GLY A 200 12.08 -10.01 -20.53
CA GLY A 200 10.84 -10.60 -21.05
C GLY A 200 10.76 -12.12 -20.91
N ALA A 201 11.84 -12.80 -20.48
CA ALA A 201 11.85 -14.25 -20.30
C ALA A 201 11.22 -14.66 -18.94
N ARG A 202 11.04 -15.97 -18.76
CA ARG A 202 10.55 -16.57 -17.51
C ARG A 202 11.41 -16.14 -16.33
N VAL A 203 10.77 -15.77 -15.22
CA VAL A 203 11.45 -15.48 -13.96
C VAL A 203 11.75 -16.79 -13.23
N ILE A 204 13.02 -16.98 -12.86
CA ILE A 204 13.58 -18.21 -12.29
C ILE A 204 14.27 -17.99 -10.94
N GLY A 205 14.02 -16.85 -10.32
CA GLY A 205 14.58 -16.50 -9.02
C GLY A 205 14.80 -15.00 -8.84
N ALA A 206 15.65 -14.66 -7.89
CA ALA A 206 16.01 -13.27 -7.59
C ALA A 206 17.42 -13.18 -6.98
N MET A 207 17.94 -11.95 -6.94
CA MET A 207 19.22 -11.61 -6.29
C MET A 207 19.02 -10.50 -5.29
N GLY A 208 19.91 -10.43 -4.28
CA GLY A 208 19.82 -9.39 -3.27
C GLY A 208 21.06 -9.27 -2.40
N VAL A 209 21.05 -8.23 -1.56
CA VAL A 209 22.16 -7.89 -0.67
C VAL A 209 21.68 -7.89 0.79
N ASN A 210 22.47 -8.47 1.68
CA ASN A 210 22.21 -8.40 3.12
C ASN A 210 22.55 -7.01 3.65
N SER A 211 21.58 -6.34 4.27
CA SER A 211 21.73 -4.97 4.76
C SER A 211 22.62 -4.82 6.00
N ARG A 212 23.09 -5.93 6.60
CA ARG A 212 23.97 -5.95 7.77
C ARG A 212 25.37 -6.38 7.44
N THR A 213 25.51 -7.45 6.66
CA THR A 213 26.82 -8.05 6.35
C THR A 213 27.35 -7.68 4.96
N GLY A 214 26.49 -7.15 4.09
CA GLY A 214 26.88 -6.83 2.71
C GLY A 214 27.05 -8.05 1.81
N GLU A 215 26.71 -9.26 2.27
CA GLU A 215 26.80 -10.48 1.50
C GLU A 215 25.78 -10.52 0.38
N PHE A 216 26.09 -11.22 -0.71
CA PHE A 216 25.23 -11.35 -1.90
C PHE A 216 24.47 -12.66 -1.88
N TYR A 217 23.16 -12.58 -2.12
CA TYR A 217 22.25 -13.72 -2.11
C TYR A 217 21.69 -13.99 -3.51
N ILE A 218 21.72 -15.24 -3.91
CA ILE A 218 21.20 -15.76 -5.17
C ILE A 218 20.12 -16.78 -4.82
N PHE A 219 18.87 -16.48 -5.12
CA PHE A 219 17.74 -17.36 -4.88
C PHE A 219 17.30 -17.97 -6.22
N LYS A 220 17.46 -19.28 -6.36
CA LYS A 220 16.92 -20.03 -7.48
C LYS A 220 15.53 -20.51 -7.12
N ALA A 221 14.54 -20.30 -8.00
CA ALA A 221 13.17 -20.72 -7.75
C ALA A 221 12.46 -21.08 -9.06
N LYS A 222 11.45 -21.93 -8.99
CA LYS A 222 10.60 -22.26 -10.16
C LYS A 222 9.53 -21.19 -10.39
N ALA A 223 9.11 -20.50 -9.29
CA ALA A 223 8.17 -19.39 -9.31
C ALA A 223 8.55 -18.34 -8.26
N VAL A 224 8.24 -17.08 -8.52
CA VAL A 224 8.49 -15.95 -7.64
C VAL A 224 7.19 -15.20 -7.37
N VAL A 225 6.90 -14.90 -6.11
CA VAL A 225 5.79 -14.02 -5.70
C VAL A 225 6.36 -12.70 -5.22
N VAL A 226 6.09 -11.60 -5.94
CA VAL A 226 6.45 -10.26 -5.53
C VAL A 226 5.39 -9.68 -4.61
N ALA A 227 5.74 -9.45 -3.33
CA ALA A 227 4.87 -8.96 -2.27
C ALA A 227 5.52 -7.80 -1.49
N THR A 228 6.25 -6.92 -2.19
CA THR A 228 7.13 -5.89 -1.63
C THR A 228 6.40 -4.61 -1.20
N GLY A 229 5.09 -4.59 -1.22
CA GLY A 229 4.32 -3.38 -0.94
C GLY A 229 4.39 -2.35 -2.06
N GLY A 230 3.89 -1.15 -1.81
CA GLY A 230 3.92 -0.05 -2.76
C GLY A 230 5.23 0.73 -2.71
N ALA A 231 5.51 1.51 -3.76
CA ALA A 231 6.71 2.34 -3.86
C ALA A 231 6.56 3.69 -3.15
N SER A 232 6.13 3.69 -1.90
CA SER A 232 5.69 4.91 -1.19
C SER A 232 6.80 5.93 -0.96
N ARG A 233 8.05 5.50 -0.78
CA ARG A 233 9.17 6.41 -0.52
C ARG A 233 9.53 7.30 -1.72
N VAL A 234 9.26 6.85 -2.91
CA VAL A 234 9.47 7.60 -4.16
C VAL A 234 8.76 8.96 -4.13
N TRP A 235 7.60 9.01 -3.50
CA TRP A 235 6.68 10.13 -3.51
C TRP A 235 6.67 10.95 -2.22
N ASN A 236 7.29 10.45 -1.18
CA ASN A 236 7.23 11.03 0.15
C ASN A 236 8.36 12.03 0.40
N PHE A 237 8.65 12.85 -0.58
CA PHE A 237 9.67 13.86 -0.42
C PHE A 237 9.05 15.26 -0.43
N SER A 238 9.35 16.02 0.61
CA SER A 238 9.21 17.47 0.64
C SER A 238 10.56 18.06 0.99
N PRO A 239 11.10 18.98 0.19
CA PRO A 239 12.37 19.65 0.52
C PRO A 239 12.30 20.44 1.82
N GLU A 240 11.10 20.85 2.22
CA GLU A 240 10.87 21.65 3.43
C GLU A 240 10.74 20.78 4.67
N ILE A 241 10.17 19.58 4.54
CA ILE A 241 9.89 18.68 5.66
C ILE A 241 10.27 17.26 5.24
N THR A 242 11.54 16.97 5.26
CA THR A 242 12.06 15.66 4.89
C THR A 242 11.59 14.58 5.84
N GLU A 243 11.14 13.45 5.28
CA GLU A 243 10.85 12.19 5.97
C GLU A 243 9.65 12.16 6.92
N SER A 244 9.13 13.30 7.38
CA SER A 244 8.00 13.34 8.32
C SER A 244 6.63 13.18 7.67
N ASN A 245 6.59 12.88 6.41
CA ASN A 245 5.46 13.13 5.55
C ASN A 245 4.66 11.90 5.16
N SER A 246 5.09 10.72 5.57
CA SER A 246 4.47 9.49 5.11
C SER A 246 3.78 8.75 6.22
N MET A 247 2.52 8.36 5.98
CA MET A 247 1.88 7.26 6.72
C MET A 247 2.54 5.92 6.43
N MET A 248 3.47 5.89 5.47
CA MET A 248 4.00 4.68 4.91
C MET A 248 5.38 4.42 5.45
N ASP A 249 5.72 3.16 5.57
CA ASP A 249 7.06 2.73 5.92
C ASP A 249 8.06 3.25 4.89
N LEU A 250 9.07 4.00 5.35
CA LEU A 250 10.17 4.53 4.51
C LEU A 250 11.01 3.43 3.84
N ASN A 251 10.84 2.19 4.25
CA ASN A 251 11.47 1.05 3.60
C ASN A 251 10.77 0.61 2.31
N LEU A 252 9.60 1.16 2.00
CA LEU A 252 8.87 0.90 0.76
C LEU A 252 9.43 1.74 -0.40
N ALA A 253 10.64 1.41 -0.82
CA ALA A 253 11.41 2.15 -1.84
C ALA A 253 11.16 1.70 -3.29
N GLY A 254 10.29 0.72 -3.51
CA GLY A 254 9.92 0.28 -4.87
C GLY A 254 10.90 -0.70 -5.52
N LEU A 255 11.85 -1.28 -4.80
CA LEU A 255 12.84 -2.19 -5.38
C LEU A 255 12.23 -3.38 -6.10
N GLY A 256 11.20 -4.01 -5.53
CA GLY A 256 10.50 -5.10 -6.22
C GLY A 256 9.80 -4.67 -7.51
N TRP A 257 9.41 -3.39 -7.61
CA TRP A 257 8.86 -2.82 -8.84
C TRP A 257 9.96 -2.62 -9.87
N VAL A 258 11.08 -2.04 -9.47
CA VAL A 258 12.23 -1.81 -10.37
C VAL A 258 12.81 -3.14 -10.87
N ALA A 259 12.90 -4.16 -10.02
CA ALA A 259 13.28 -5.51 -10.44
C ALA A 259 12.36 -6.04 -11.55
N GLY A 260 11.04 -5.81 -11.43
CA GLY A 260 10.07 -6.16 -12.48
C GLY A 260 10.21 -5.33 -13.74
N ILE A 261 10.38 -4.01 -13.62
CA ILE A 261 10.61 -3.10 -14.76
C ILE A 261 11.84 -3.55 -15.55
N ASN A 262 12.94 -3.82 -14.88
CA ASN A 262 14.18 -4.26 -15.51
C ASN A 262 14.05 -5.65 -16.15
N ALA A 263 13.23 -6.53 -15.57
CA ALA A 263 12.93 -7.85 -16.13
C ALA A 263 11.94 -7.78 -17.32
N GLY A 264 11.28 -6.64 -17.57
CA GLY A 264 10.32 -6.46 -18.68
C GLY A 264 8.86 -6.74 -18.31
N ALA A 265 8.52 -6.64 -17.02
CA ALA A 265 7.12 -6.74 -16.59
C ALA A 265 6.29 -5.52 -17.04
N GLU A 266 5.02 -5.75 -17.35
CA GLU A 266 4.03 -4.69 -17.62
C GLU A 266 3.43 -4.15 -16.31
N PHE A 267 3.30 -2.82 -16.26
CA PHE A 267 2.68 -2.10 -15.15
C PHE A 267 1.48 -1.30 -15.61
N CYS A 268 0.46 -1.19 -14.78
CA CYS A 268 -0.71 -0.35 -15.00
C CYS A 268 -0.79 0.80 -13.99
N MET A 269 -1.49 1.87 -14.38
CA MET A 269 -1.77 3.05 -13.54
C MET A 269 -0.51 3.76 -13.00
N MET A 270 0.61 3.66 -13.71
CA MET A 270 1.82 4.39 -13.37
C MET A 270 1.74 5.88 -13.72
N ASP A 271 0.73 6.28 -14.48
CA ASP A 271 0.37 7.68 -14.81
C ASP A 271 -0.61 8.31 -13.80
N HIS A 272 -1.12 7.53 -12.86
CA HIS A 272 -1.97 8.06 -11.79
C HIS A 272 -1.12 8.69 -10.69
N VAL A 273 -1.17 10.00 -10.60
CA VAL A 273 -0.47 10.78 -9.58
C VAL A 273 -1.49 11.22 -8.53
N ILE A 274 -1.56 10.51 -7.42
CA ILE A 274 -2.30 10.98 -6.26
C ILE A 274 -1.53 12.12 -5.63
N ARG A 275 -2.15 13.29 -5.62
CA ARG A 275 -1.72 14.39 -4.78
C ARG A 275 -2.36 14.25 -3.42
N ASP A 276 -1.70 13.55 -2.56
CA ASP A 276 -2.08 13.54 -1.17
C ASP A 276 -1.34 14.67 -0.47
N ILE A 277 -2.05 15.75 -0.25
CA ILE A 277 -1.58 16.87 0.56
C ILE A 277 -1.72 16.45 2.02
N LYS A 278 -0.76 15.70 2.55
CA LYS A 278 -0.73 15.40 3.98
C LYS A 278 0.09 16.44 4.70
N PRO A 279 -0.47 17.11 5.69
CA PRO A 279 0.33 17.96 6.53
C PRO A 279 1.38 17.11 7.25
N GLY A 280 2.64 17.45 7.10
CA GLY A 280 3.75 16.75 7.74
C GLY A 280 3.66 16.69 9.26
N PHE A 281 2.81 17.50 9.87
CA PHE A 281 2.55 17.54 11.30
C PHE A 281 1.46 16.55 11.77
N GLY A 282 0.64 16.01 10.87
CA GLY A 282 -0.41 15.03 11.20
C GLY A 282 0.14 13.64 11.54
N TYR A 283 1.38 13.36 11.14
CA TYR A 283 2.06 12.10 11.39
C TYR A 283 3.46 12.41 11.90
N ALA A 284 3.58 12.60 13.21
CA ALA A 284 4.89 12.65 13.83
C ALA A 284 5.65 11.36 13.49
N PRO A 285 6.99 11.40 13.40
CA PRO A 285 7.82 10.20 13.18
C PRO A 285 7.60 9.10 14.20
N TYR A 286 6.97 9.44 15.30
CA TYR A 286 6.58 8.55 16.41
C TYR A 286 5.19 7.95 16.23
N SER A 287 4.60 8.21 15.10
CA SER A 287 3.29 7.82 14.60
C SER A 287 2.21 7.79 15.68
N MET A 288 1.33 8.73 15.61
CA MET A 288 0.11 8.73 16.44
C MET A 288 -1.00 7.86 15.80
N GLY A 289 -0.63 6.88 15.00
CA GLY A 289 -1.57 6.10 14.23
C GLY A 289 -2.19 6.89 13.08
N ASN A 290 -3.25 6.38 12.51
CA ASN A 290 -4.05 7.11 11.53
C ASN A 290 -4.89 8.15 12.29
N THR A 291 -4.46 9.41 12.31
CA THR A 291 -5.20 10.47 13.00
C THR A 291 -6.60 10.65 12.44
N GLY A 292 -6.84 10.25 11.18
CA GLY A 292 -8.17 10.17 10.61
C GLY A 292 -9.11 9.29 11.42
N ASN A 293 -8.65 8.13 11.88
CA ASN A 293 -9.49 7.22 12.67
C ASN A 293 -9.91 7.79 14.03
N THR A 294 -9.18 8.74 14.56
CA THR A 294 -9.53 9.40 15.83
C THR A 294 -10.80 10.23 15.73
N TYR A 295 -11.06 10.79 14.55
CA TYR A 295 -12.22 11.65 14.32
C TYR A 295 -13.35 10.95 13.57
N TYR A 296 -13.13 9.74 13.09
CA TYR A 296 -14.11 8.99 12.31
C TYR A 296 -15.32 8.62 13.16
N GLY A 297 -16.49 8.97 12.67
CA GLY A 297 -17.74 8.72 13.37
C GLY A 297 -17.90 9.52 14.66
N THR A 298 -17.14 10.59 14.85
CA THR A 298 -17.22 11.44 16.02
C THR A 298 -18.06 12.66 15.73
N ARG A 299 -18.97 13.01 16.66
CA ARG A 299 -19.72 14.25 16.60
C ARG A 299 -18.75 15.44 16.69
N ILE A 300 -18.89 16.39 15.77
CA ILE A 300 -18.07 17.60 15.77
C ILE A 300 -18.89 18.77 16.29
N VAL A 301 -18.34 19.51 17.22
CA VAL A 301 -18.94 20.72 17.79
C VAL A 301 -17.98 21.90 17.68
N ASP A 302 -18.50 23.09 17.69
CA ASP A 302 -17.72 24.33 17.78
C ASP A 302 -17.33 24.68 19.22
N ALA A 303 -16.63 25.79 19.41
CA ALA A 303 -16.17 26.23 20.73
C ALA A 303 -17.31 26.57 21.73
N GLU A 304 -18.53 26.74 21.25
CA GLU A 304 -19.73 26.98 22.05
C GLU A 304 -20.59 25.72 22.23
N GLY A 305 -20.13 24.57 21.71
CA GLY A 305 -20.84 23.31 21.80
C GLY A 305 -21.91 23.11 20.71
N LYS A 306 -21.99 24.04 19.74
CA LYS A 306 -22.93 23.93 18.61
C LYS A 306 -22.44 22.84 17.64
N GLU A 307 -23.31 21.88 17.34
CA GLU A 307 -22.99 20.79 16.41
C GLU A 307 -22.77 21.30 14.98
N VAL A 308 -21.71 20.81 14.35
CA VAL A 308 -21.39 21.08 12.94
C VAL A 308 -22.17 20.09 12.09
N GLN A 309 -23.08 20.62 11.28
CA GLN A 309 -23.97 19.82 10.45
C GLN A 309 -23.21 19.04 9.37
N MET A 310 -23.53 17.77 9.25
CA MET A 310 -23.09 16.89 8.17
C MET A 310 -24.18 16.76 7.12
N TYR A 311 -23.79 16.54 5.87
CA TYR A 311 -24.68 16.37 4.72
C TYR A 311 -24.29 15.14 3.92
N ASN A 312 -25.25 14.41 3.40
CA ASN A 312 -24.96 13.37 2.41
C ASN A 312 -24.72 13.98 1.03
N CYS A 313 -24.37 13.15 0.06
CA CYS A 313 -24.06 13.57 -1.32
C CYS A 313 -25.26 14.20 -2.05
N ALA A 314 -26.48 13.94 -1.59
CA ALA A 314 -27.69 14.60 -2.11
C ALA A 314 -27.95 15.97 -1.45
N GLY A 315 -27.07 16.45 -0.56
CA GLY A 315 -27.22 17.69 0.17
C GLY A 315 -28.26 17.65 1.29
N LYS A 316 -28.69 16.46 1.71
CA LYS A 316 -29.61 16.27 2.83
C LYS A 316 -28.83 16.23 4.14
N PRO A 317 -29.24 16.98 5.19
CA PRO A 317 -28.66 16.85 6.52
C PRO A 317 -28.75 15.41 7.04
N VAL A 318 -27.68 14.92 7.63
CA VAL A 318 -27.59 13.58 8.24
C VAL A 318 -26.96 13.67 9.62
N SER A 319 -27.27 12.71 10.48
CA SER A 319 -26.60 12.58 11.78
C SER A 319 -25.22 11.98 11.64
N ILE A 320 -24.40 12.07 12.66
CA ILE A 320 -23.08 11.43 12.68
C ILE A 320 -23.22 9.89 12.64
N GLU A 321 -24.25 9.36 13.26
CA GLU A 321 -24.56 7.94 13.26
C GLU A 321 -24.89 7.45 11.84
N ASP A 322 -25.58 8.27 11.03
CA ASP A 322 -25.83 7.99 9.62
C ASP A 322 -24.52 8.00 8.81
N THR A 323 -23.55 8.80 9.20
CA THR A 323 -22.24 8.89 8.50
C THR A 323 -21.35 7.69 8.76
N MET A 324 -21.54 6.98 9.86
CA MET A 324 -20.85 5.72 10.17
C MET A 324 -21.40 4.54 9.39
N GLN A 325 -22.47 4.74 8.65
CA GLN A 325 -23.12 3.70 7.87
C GLN A 325 -22.91 3.99 6.40
N PRO A 326 -22.47 3.02 5.61
CA PRO A 326 -22.54 3.13 4.16
C PRO A 326 -23.96 3.49 3.74
N GLY A 327 -24.10 4.31 2.74
CA GLY A 327 -25.40 4.70 2.21
C GLY A 327 -26.28 3.50 1.84
N GLU A 328 -27.44 3.74 1.23
CA GLU A 328 -28.37 2.67 0.80
C GLU A 328 -27.74 1.67 -0.17
N LYS A 329 -26.74 2.11 -0.93
CA LYS A 329 -25.86 1.22 -1.71
C LYS A 329 -24.58 1.06 -0.92
N PHE A 330 -24.05 -0.14 -0.87
CA PHE A 330 -22.81 -0.38 -0.18
C PHE A 330 -21.69 0.49 -0.78
N THR A 331 -20.92 1.07 0.09
CA THR A 331 -19.70 1.77 -0.29
C THR A 331 -18.54 0.90 0.11
N LEU A 332 -17.46 0.94 -0.63
CA LEU A 332 -16.21 0.32 -0.20
C LEU A 332 -15.63 1.02 1.03
N GLY A 333 -16.48 1.74 1.75
CA GLY A 333 -16.14 2.46 2.95
C GLY A 333 -15.20 3.63 2.69
N VAL A 334 -14.73 4.14 3.79
CA VAL A 334 -13.76 5.24 3.89
C VAL A 334 -12.58 5.13 2.92
N GLY A 335 -12.26 3.91 2.44
CA GLY A 335 -11.06 3.66 1.66
C GLY A 335 -11.03 4.27 0.26
N ILE A 336 -12.13 4.32 -0.46
CA ILE A 336 -12.11 4.70 -1.89
C ILE A 336 -12.27 6.20 -2.09
N GLY A 337 -13.18 6.83 -1.38
CA GLY A 337 -13.29 8.29 -1.37
C GLY A 337 -12.05 9.00 -0.82
N LEU A 338 -11.29 8.31 0.03
CA LEU A 338 -10.06 8.79 0.63
C LEU A 338 -8.90 9.00 -0.33
N PHE A 339 -8.85 8.24 -1.39
CA PHE A 339 -7.71 8.24 -2.29
C PHE A 339 -7.98 8.93 -3.62
N GLY A 340 -9.06 9.70 -3.70
CA GLY A 340 -9.33 10.59 -4.83
C GLY A 340 -9.70 9.91 -6.16
N LEU A 341 -10.11 8.65 -6.11
CA LEU A 341 -10.54 7.87 -7.28
C LEU A 341 -12.05 7.75 -7.40
N SER A 342 -12.82 8.68 -6.87
CA SER A 342 -14.27 8.66 -7.03
C SER A 342 -14.70 9.53 -8.20
N VAL A 343 -15.34 8.94 -9.18
CA VAL A 343 -16.01 9.66 -10.29
C VAL A 343 -17.37 10.21 -9.87
N ASP A 344 -17.93 9.64 -8.81
CA ASP A 344 -19.26 9.97 -8.32
C ASP A 344 -19.24 10.07 -6.80
N ASN A 345 -19.52 11.25 -6.29
CA ASN A 345 -19.61 11.50 -4.85
C ASN A 345 -20.83 10.80 -4.20
N SER A 346 -21.68 10.10 -4.96
CA SER A 346 -22.83 9.37 -4.42
C SER A 346 -22.43 8.27 -3.43
N TYR A 347 -21.19 7.82 -3.48
CA TYR A 347 -20.61 6.84 -2.55
C TYR A 347 -19.67 7.48 -1.52
N ASN A 348 -19.33 8.74 -1.65
CA ASN A 348 -18.68 9.47 -0.59
C ASN A 348 -19.72 9.72 0.48
N GLU A 349 -19.48 9.12 1.59
CA GLU A 349 -20.21 9.35 2.82
C GLU A 349 -20.22 10.85 3.12
N SER A 350 -21.12 11.25 3.86
CA SER A 350 -21.41 12.58 4.36
C SER A 350 -20.23 13.54 4.33
N VAL A 351 -20.43 14.65 3.75
CA VAL A 351 -19.51 15.77 3.77
C VAL A 351 -19.94 16.75 4.87
N VAL A 352 -18.96 17.38 5.49
CA VAL A 352 -19.20 18.57 6.30
C VAL A 352 -19.86 19.62 5.43
N ASP A 353 -20.70 20.46 6.03
CA ASP A 353 -21.35 21.57 5.35
C ASP A 353 -20.39 22.28 4.38
N PRO A 354 -20.63 22.25 3.06
CA PRO A 354 -19.77 22.94 2.10
C PRO A 354 -19.63 24.44 2.36
N LYS A 355 -20.58 25.01 3.09
CA LYS A 355 -20.57 26.42 3.50
C LYS A 355 -19.91 26.65 4.87
N LEU A 356 -19.37 25.60 5.49
CA LEU A 356 -18.72 25.72 6.81
C LEU A 356 -17.65 26.82 6.86
N PRO A 357 -16.75 26.99 5.86
CA PRO A 357 -15.81 28.11 5.87
C PRO A 357 -16.47 29.49 5.95
N ASP A 358 -17.56 29.69 5.23
CA ASP A 358 -18.29 30.96 5.24
C ASP A 358 -19.04 31.18 6.56
N LYS A 359 -19.61 30.12 7.11
CA LYS A 359 -20.28 30.15 8.43
C LYS A 359 -19.31 30.43 9.58
N ILE A 360 -18.07 29.94 9.50
CA ILE A 360 -17.01 30.30 10.45
C ILE A 360 -16.63 31.78 10.27
N ARG A 361 -16.45 32.28 9.04
CA ARG A 361 -16.14 33.69 8.78
C ARG A 361 -17.25 34.63 9.24
N SER A 362 -18.49 34.23 9.13
CA SER A 362 -19.65 35.02 9.60
C SER A 362 -19.85 34.94 11.12
N GLY A 363 -19.14 34.05 11.81
CA GLY A 363 -19.31 33.85 13.24
C GLY A 363 -20.49 32.94 13.59
N GLU A 364 -21.11 32.25 12.63
CA GLU A 364 -22.16 31.26 12.88
C GLU A 364 -21.62 30.07 13.64
N TYR A 365 -20.37 29.65 13.33
CA TYR A 365 -19.59 28.68 14.10
C TYR A 365 -18.34 29.35 14.68
N LYS A 366 -17.97 28.99 15.90
CA LYS A 366 -16.82 29.50 16.62
C LYS A 366 -15.67 28.52 16.65
N LEU A 367 -14.49 28.96 16.26
CA LEU A 367 -13.28 28.14 16.37
C LEU A 367 -12.72 28.13 17.80
N PRO A 368 -12.01 27.06 18.22
CA PRO A 368 -11.72 25.84 17.48
C PRO A 368 -12.90 24.85 17.42
N LEU A 369 -12.84 23.90 16.49
CA LEU A 369 -13.76 22.77 16.45
C LEU A 369 -13.23 21.60 17.28
N TYR A 370 -14.13 20.79 17.83
CA TYR A 370 -13.81 19.66 18.70
C TYR A 370 -14.53 18.39 18.27
N ALA A 371 -13.84 17.26 18.40
CA ALA A 371 -14.46 15.95 18.44
C ALA A 371 -15.06 15.74 19.83
N ASP A 372 -16.37 15.68 19.91
CA ASP A 372 -17.16 15.58 21.14
C ASP A 372 -17.37 14.11 21.53
N PHE A 373 -16.36 13.50 22.12
CA PHE A 373 -16.47 12.13 22.62
C PHE A 373 -17.48 11.99 23.76
N PRO A 374 -17.53 12.89 24.76
CA PRO A 374 -18.51 12.80 25.85
C PRO A 374 -19.97 12.84 25.38
N GLY A 375 -20.24 13.55 24.27
CA GLY A 375 -21.58 13.68 23.70
C GLY A 375 -22.02 12.48 22.85
N MET A 376 -21.15 11.48 22.66
CA MET A 376 -21.49 10.25 21.92
C MET A 376 -22.10 9.20 22.85
N ASP A 377 -22.87 8.26 22.25
CA ASP A 377 -23.27 7.02 22.94
C ASP A 377 -22.02 6.25 23.42
N GLU A 378 -22.10 5.72 24.65
CA GLU A 378 -20.96 5.08 25.31
C GLU A 378 -20.35 3.94 24.48
N LYS A 379 -21.17 3.09 23.87
CA LYS A 379 -20.68 1.95 23.08
C LYS A 379 -20.01 2.40 21.80
N THR A 380 -20.60 3.39 21.13
CA THR A 380 -20.00 3.98 19.92
C THR A 380 -18.68 4.67 20.27
N ARG A 381 -18.62 5.44 21.35
CA ARG A 381 -17.39 6.07 21.84
C ARG A 381 -16.31 5.03 22.14
N ARG A 382 -16.64 3.95 22.83
CA ARG A 382 -15.70 2.86 23.11
C ARG A 382 -15.26 2.13 21.85
N ALA A 383 -16.13 1.94 20.88
CA ALA A 383 -15.74 1.36 19.58
C ALA A 383 -14.81 2.28 18.80
N VAL A 384 -15.13 3.56 18.70
CA VAL A 384 -14.33 4.55 17.97
C VAL A 384 -12.99 4.77 18.67
N PHE A 385 -12.98 5.13 19.92
CA PHE A 385 -11.75 5.47 20.64
C PHE A 385 -10.98 4.25 21.15
N GLY A 386 -11.67 3.29 21.74
CA GLY A 386 -11.05 2.09 22.32
C GLY A 386 -10.51 1.12 21.26
N LEU A 387 -11.35 0.69 20.33
CA LEU A 387 -10.95 -0.25 19.28
C LEU A 387 -10.14 0.44 18.17
N MET A 388 -10.65 1.55 17.65
CA MET A 388 -10.05 2.19 16.48
C MET A 388 -8.72 2.87 16.82
N VAL A 389 -8.63 3.48 17.97
CA VAL A 389 -7.46 4.22 18.43
C VAL A 389 -6.55 3.33 19.29
N GLY A 390 -7.13 2.54 20.17
CA GLY A 390 -6.39 1.72 21.13
C GLY A 390 -5.74 0.46 20.54
N HIS A 391 -6.36 -0.13 19.52
CA HIS A 391 -5.90 -1.39 18.91
C HIS A 391 -5.23 -1.22 17.54
N GLU A 392 -5.17 -0.02 17.02
CA GLU A 392 -4.38 0.26 15.84
C GLU A 392 -2.90 0.33 16.20
N GLY A 393 -2.24 -0.83 16.17
CA GLY A 393 -0.84 -0.99 16.61
C GLY A 393 0.20 -0.39 15.66
N LYS A 394 -0.15 0.62 14.85
CA LYS A 394 0.77 1.30 13.92
C LYS A 394 1.76 2.22 14.61
N THR A 395 1.75 2.28 15.92
CA THR A 395 2.62 3.13 16.73
C THR A 395 3.40 2.31 17.73
N LEU A 396 4.60 2.76 18.12
CA LEU A 396 5.39 2.16 19.20
C LEU A 396 4.66 2.18 20.55
N ALA A 397 3.74 3.14 20.73
CA ALA A 397 2.76 3.15 21.79
C ALA A 397 1.39 3.35 21.16
N SER A 398 0.38 2.60 21.59
CA SER A 398 -0.98 2.81 21.09
C SER A 398 -1.39 4.26 21.30
N VAL A 399 -2.13 4.84 20.35
CA VAL A 399 -2.62 6.22 20.44
C VAL A 399 -3.45 6.41 21.70
N TYR A 400 -4.26 5.41 22.04
CA TYR A 400 -5.01 5.37 23.31
C TYR A 400 -4.09 5.52 24.52
N LYS A 401 -3.01 4.74 24.60
CA LYS A 401 -2.06 4.81 25.71
C LYS A 401 -1.39 6.18 25.80
N ASN A 402 -1.03 6.79 24.66
CA ASN A 402 -0.45 8.12 24.63
C ASN A 402 -1.42 9.16 25.19
N TYR A 403 -2.66 9.17 24.72
CA TYR A 403 -3.66 10.11 25.17
C TYR A 403 -3.96 9.93 26.67
N THR A 404 -4.19 8.71 27.13
CA THR A 404 -4.49 8.44 28.54
C THR A 404 -3.32 8.71 29.47
N GLN A 405 -2.08 8.47 29.04
CA GLN A 405 -0.89 8.86 29.82
C GLN A 405 -0.74 10.36 29.98
N TRP A 406 -1.27 11.13 29.04
CA TRP A 406 -1.26 12.60 29.10
C TRP A 406 -2.50 13.17 29.78
N GLY A 407 -3.32 12.31 30.36
CA GLY A 407 -4.49 12.69 31.13
C GLY A 407 -5.76 12.92 30.32
N PHE A 408 -5.78 12.56 29.04
CA PHE A 408 -6.99 12.64 28.22
C PHE A 408 -7.97 11.51 28.59
N ASP A 409 -9.20 11.89 28.97
CA ASP A 409 -10.27 10.97 29.31
C ASP A 409 -11.42 11.11 28.28
N PRO A 410 -11.61 10.15 27.36
CA PRO A 410 -12.63 10.26 26.32
C PRO A 410 -14.06 10.33 26.86
N ASP A 411 -14.28 9.96 28.15
CA ASP A 411 -15.58 10.08 28.79
C ASP A 411 -15.90 11.52 29.25
N LYS A 412 -14.87 12.37 29.31
CA LYS A 412 -14.99 13.73 29.83
C LYS A 412 -14.41 14.79 28.92
N ASP A 413 -13.44 14.43 28.11
CA ASP A 413 -12.65 15.39 27.36
C ASP A 413 -13.00 15.36 25.87
N MET A 414 -13.05 16.54 25.27
CA MET A 414 -13.15 16.72 23.82
C MET A 414 -11.75 16.83 23.20
N LEU A 415 -11.58 16.34 22.01
CA LEU A 415 -10.32 16.42 21.28
C LEU A 415 -10.41 17.53 20.22
N GLN A 416 -9.57 18.56 20.34
CA GLN A 416 -9.54 19.64 19.36
C GLN A 416 -9.20 19.11 17.96
N CYS A 417 -10.03 19.45 16.98
CA CYS A 417 -9.77 19.16 15.58
C CYS A 417 -8.61 20.03 15.09
N PRO A 418 -7.61 19.47 14.40
CA PRO A 418 -6.54 20.23 13.80
C PRO A 418 -7.09 21.24 12.79
N VAL A 419 -6.74 22.51 12.93
CA VAL A 419 -7.15 23.60 12.02
C VAL A 419 -5.92 24.16 11.35
N TYR A 420 -5.77 23.92 10.05
CA TYR A 420 -4.69 24.48 9.24
C TYR A 420 -5.12 25.71 8.43
N GLY A 421 -6.40 26.02 8.44
CA GLY A 421 -7.01 27.14 7.74
C GLY A 421 -8.49 26.89 7.48
N ILE A 422 -9.28 27.96 7.38
CA ILE A 422 -10.73 27.86 7.23
C ILE A 422 -11.10 27.09 5.94
N ASP A 423 -10.36 27.28 4.87
CA ASP A 423 -10.61 26.61 3.60
C ASP A 423 -10.29 25.10 3.62
N ALA A 424 -9.59 24.64 4.65
CA ALA A 424 -9.33 23.22 4.88
C ALA A 424 -10.60 22.40 5.09
N TYR A 425 -11.67 23.02 5.52
CA TYR A 425 -12.94 22.34 5.76
C TYR A 425 -13.78 22.06 4.51
N LYS A 426 -13.34 22.49 3.32
CA LYS A 426 -14.07 22.26 2.07
C LYS A 426 -14.18 20.78 1.67
N GLY A 427 -13.24 19.94 2.12
CA GLY A 427 -13.18 18.52 1.80
C GLY A 427 -13.69 17.58 2.89
N GLY A 428 -14.34 18.09 3.90
CA GLY A 428 -14.75 17.33 5.09
C GLY A 428 -13.77 17.44 6.24
N ILE A 429 -14.28 17.54 7.46
CA ILE A 429 -13.46 17.67 8.69
C ILE A 429 -12.48 16.52 8.82
N PHE A 430 -12.91 15.36 8.40
CA PHE A 430 -12.21 14.11 8.60
C PHE A 430 -10.91 13.98 7.80
N TRP A 431 -10.96 14.42 6.54
CA TRP A 431 -9.86 14.29 5.59
C TRP A 431 -9.33 15.63 5.12
N GLY A 432 -10.18 16.65 5.09
CA GLY A 432 -9.79 18.00 4.72
C GLY A 432 -8.69 18.55 5.61
N ASN A 433 -8.72 18.26 6.90
CA ASN A 433 -7.69 18.69 7.86
C ASN A 433 -6.34 18.01 7.64
N MET A 434 -6.34 16.84 7.00
CA MET A 434 -5.13 16.10 6.67
C MET A 434 -4.60 16.44 5.28
N LEU A 435 -5.42 17.05 4.42
CA LEU A 435 -5.17 17.21 3.01
C LEU A 435 -4.84 18.63 2.57
N SER A 436 -5.02 19.63 3.42
CA SER A 436 -5.03 21.01 2.97
C SER A 436 -4.05 21.95 3.69
N THR A 437 -2.79 21.60 3.76
CA THR A 437 -1.80 22.67 3.95
C THR A 437 -1.29 23.13 2.59
N PRO A 438 -1.33 24.46 2.33
CA PRO A 438 -0.80 25.03 1.08
C PRO A 438 0.69 24.75 0.84
N GLN A 439 1.39 24.25 1.86
CA GLN A 439 2.85 24.13 1.90
C GLN A 439 3.38 22.74 1.58
N SER A 440 2.51 21.75 1.43
CA SER A 440 2.98 20.39 1.17
C SER A 440 2.29 19.80 -0.05
N ILE A 441 2.68 20.26 -1.21
CA ILE A 441 2.35 19.55 -2.45
C ILE A 441 3.14 18.27 -2.43
N ARG A 442 2.42 17.14 -2.34
CA ARG A 442 3.05 15.83 -2.46
C ARG A 442 2.44 15.06 -3.55
N ILE A 443 3.33 14.47 -4.22
CA ILE A 443 3.03 13.43 -5.15
C ILE A 443 3.20 12.15 -4.36
N LEU A 444 2.10 11.61 -3.86
CA LEU A 444 2.04 10.21 -3.54
C LEU A 444 1.95 9.50 -4.86
N GLY A 445 2.96 8.75 -5.16
CA GLY A 445 3.05 8.04 -6.39
C GLY A 445 1.92 7.13 -6.66
N GLY A 446 1.80 6.92 -7.92
CA GLY A 446 0.75 6.16 -8.51
C GLY A 446 0.38 4.94 -7.68
N GLN A 447 -0.88 4.77 -7.49
CA GLN A 447 -1.42 3.49 -7.05
C GLN A 447 -1.38 2.51 -8.22
N GLY A 448 -0.27 2.54 -8.95
CA GLY A 448 0.04 1.60 -10.00
C GLY A 448 0.45 0.24 -9.44
N GLY A 449 0.72 -0.68 -10.32
CA GLY A 449 1.18 -2.01 -9.98
C GLY A 449 1.39 -2.88 -11.22
N TYR A 450 1.82 -4.09 -10.99
CA TYR A 450 1.96 -5.09 -12.04
C TYR A 450 0.61 -5.40 -12.68
N LEU A 451 0.58 -5.42 -14.00
CA LEU A 451 -0.54 -6.00 -14.73
C LEU A 451 -0.52 -7.52 -14.56
N THR A 452 -1.65 -8.08 -14.14
CA THR A 452 -1.78 -9.51 -13.87
C THR A 452 -2.98 -10.12 -14.59
N ASP A 453 -2.89 -11.42 -14.87
CA ASP A 453 -4.00 -12.27 -15.30
C ASP A 453 -4.84 -12.78 -14.11
N TRP A 454 -5.83 -13.64 -14.38
CA TRP A 454 -6.68 -14.25 -13.35
C TRP A 454 -5.93 -15.23 -12.42
N ARG A 455 -4.67 -15.57 -12.70
CA ARG A 455 -3.79 -16.32 -11.79
C ARG A 455 -2.94 -15.39 -10.91
N LEU A 456 -3.12 -14.08 -11.02
CA LEU A 456 -2.21 -13.06 -10.49
C LEU A 456 -0.77 -13.23 -10.99
N MET A 457 -0.59 -13.87 -12.16
CA MET A 457 0.68 -13.96 -12.87
C MET A 457 0.84 -12.74 -13.79
N THR A 458 2.04 -12.20 -13.86
CA THR A 458 2.38 -11.08 -14.75
C THR A 458 2.56 -11.59 -16.19
N ASN A 459 2.88 -10.67 -17.11
CA ASN A 459 3.30 -11.06 -18.47
C ASN A 459 4.61 -11.90 -18.49
N LEU A 460 5.35 -11.94 -17.39
CA LEU A 460 6.55 -12.78 -17.26
C LEU A 460 6.18 -14.13 -16.62
N PRO A 461 6.31 -15.26 -17.36
CA PRO A 461 5.99 -16.56 -16.78
C PRO A 461 6.79 -16.81 -15.49
N GLY A 462 6.13 -17.35 -14.47
CA GLY A 462 6.74 -17.63 -13.18
C GLY A 462 6.83 -16.45 -12.22
N LEU A 463 6.42 -15.23 -12.62
CA LEU A 463 6.34 -14.07 -11.73
C LEU A 463 4.88 -13.74 -11.38
N PHE A 464 4.54 -13.84 -10.10
CA PHE A 464 3.23 -13.55 -9.54
C PHE A 464 3.29 -12.30 -8.67
N ALA A 465 2.20 -11.53 -8.59
CA ALA A 465 2.14 -10.35 -7.76
C ALA A 465 1.05 -10.47 -6.69
N ALA A 466 1.35 -9.99 -5.46
CA ALA A 466 0.44 -10.05 -4.33
C ALA A 466 0.47 -8.77 -3.49
N GLY A 467 -0.67 -8.39 -2.91
CA GLY A 467 -0.80 -7.15 -2.15
C GLY A 467 -0.68 -5.92 -3.02
N ALA A 468 -0.11 -4.84 -2.50
CA ALA A 468 0.02 -3.59 -3.23
C ALA A 468 0.66 -3.71 -4.63
N PRO A 469 1.60 -4.62 -4.90
CA PRO A 469 2.10 -4.87 -6.24
C PRO A 469 1.04 -5.21 -7.30
N CYS A 470 -0.10 -5.82 -6.93
CA CYS A 470 -1.19 -6.12 -7.87
C CYS A 470 -2.48 -5.33 -7.60
N LEU A 471 -2.58 -4.66 -6.45
CA LEU A 471 -3.78 -3.92 -6.03
C LEU A 471 -3.72 -2.47 -6.52
N PHE A 472 -3.52 -2.26 -7.82
CA PHE A 472 -3.58 -0.91 -8.36
C PHE A 472 -5.00 -0.32 -8.26
N GLY A 473 -5.08 1.00 -8.13
CA GLY A 473 -6.34 1.69 -7.88
C GLY A 473 -6.83 1.58 -6.44
N ASN A 474 -5.93 1.44 -5.48
CA ASN A 474 -6.13 1.31 -4.04
C ASN A 474 -6.39 -0.10 -3.52
N GLY A 475 -5.65 -0.49 -2.51
CA GLY A 475 -5.80 -1.77 -1.82
C GLY A 475 -5.70 -1.62 -0.30
N ASN A 476 -6.28 -2.57 0.42
CA ASN A 476 -6.27 -2.61 1.88
C ASN A 476 -5.59 -3.88 2.42
N HIS A 477 -5.52 -4.00 3.74
CA HIS A 477 -4.88 -5.14 4.40
C HIS A 477 -5.56 -6.47 4.11
N GLY A 478 -6.91 -6.52 4.17
CA GLY A 478 -7.66 -7.73 3.89
C GLY A 478 -7.45 -8.24 2.48
N GLU A 479 -7.45 -7.33 1.50
CA GLU A 479 -7.16 -7.66 0.10
C GLU A 479 -5.70 -8.11 -0.08
N SER A 480 -4.76 -7.50 0.65
CA SER A 480 -3.35 -7.91 0.62
C SER A 480 -3.15 -9.32 1.16
N HIS A 481 -3.81 -9.68 2.28
CA HIS A 481 -3.81 -11.05 2.79
C HIS A 481 -4.40 -12.03 1.79
N THR A 482 -5.54 -11.67 1.18
CA THR A 482 -6.29 -12.55 0.28
C THR A 482 -5.57 -12.78 -1.05
N THR A 483 -5.07 -11.70 -1.67
CA THR A 483 -4.27 -11.84 -2.90
C THR A 483 -2.95 -12.58 -2.65
N GLY A 484 -2.36 -12.44 -1.45
CA GLY A 484 -1.21 -13.23 -1.03
C GLY A 484 -1.52 -14.72 -1.00
N ARG A 485 -2.59 -15.11 -0.31
CA ARG A 485 -3.08 -16.48 -0.26
C ARG A 485 -3.30 -17.04 -1.68
N TYR A 486 -4.01 -16.32 -2.52
CA TYR A 486 -4.29 -16.72 -3.89
C TYR A 486 -3.01 -16.87 -4.75
N ALA A 487 -2.13 -15.87 -4.75
CA ALA A 487 -0.88 -15.89 -5.52
C ALA A 487 0.07 -17.02 -5.07
N GLY A 488 0.11 -17.31 -3.77
CA GLY A 488 0.90 -18.42 -3.22
C GLY A 488 0.44 -19.77 -3.75
N ARG A 489 -0.88 -20.01 -3.80
CA ARG A 489 -1.48 -21.19 -4.42
C ARG A 489 -1.09 -21.31 -5.89
N GLN A 490 -1.25 -20.24 -6.66
CA GLN A 490 -0.92 -20.22 -8.08
C GLN A 490 0.56 -20.46 -8.35
N ALA A 491 1.44 -19.85 -7.55
CA ALA A 491 2.88 -20.04 -7.65
C ALA A 491 3.29 -21.49 -7.37
N ALA A 492 2.67 -22.14 -6.37
CA ALA A 492 2.93 -23.55 -6.08
C ALA A 492 2.47 -24.47 -7.21
N LEU A 493 1.29 -24.23 -7.77
CA LEU A 493 0.79 -24.99 -8.94
C LEU A 493 1.69 -24.80 -10.16
N PHE A 494 2.14 -23.58 -10.43
CA PHE A 494 3.09 -23.30 -11.50
C PHE A 494 4.43 -24.03 -11.26
N ALA A 495 4.97 -23.94 -10.05
CA ALA A 495 6.24 -24.59 -9.69
C ALA A 495 6.19 -26.12 -9.81
N ALA A 496 5.04 -26.73 -9.50
CA ALA A 496 4.83 -28.18 -9.68
C ALA A 496 4.82 -28.61 -11.16
N ALA A 497 4.39 -27.70 -12.06
CA ALA A 497 4.28 -27.98 -13.49
C ALA A 497 5.56 -27.64 -14.30
N HIS A 498 6.53 -26.96 -13.68
CA HIS A 498 7.70 -26.46 -14.40
C HIS A 498 9.02 -26.90 -13.75
N PRO A 499 10.04 -27.28 -14.54
CA PRO A 499 11.35 -27.64 -14.00
C PRO A 499 12.10 -26.41 -13.49
N ALA A 500 13.06 -26.64 -12.59
CA ALA A 500 14.07 -25.65 -12.24
C ALA A 500 14.98 -25.36 -13.44
N VAL A 501 15.46 -24.13 -13.55
CA VAL A 501 16.35 -23.65 -14.60
C VAL A 501 17.57 -23.00 -13.94
N GLU A 502 18.77 -23.29 -14.44
CA GLU A 502 19.99 -22.65 -13.95
C GLU A 502 20.06 -21.20 -14.45
N PRO A 503 20.38 -20.25 -13.55
CA PRO A 503 20.52 -18.86 -13.93
C PRO A 503 21.79 -18.60 -14.77
N ASP A 504 21.72 -17.59 -15.63
CA ASP A 504 22.88 -17.10 -16.37
C ASP A 504 23.86 -16.41 -15.42
N ARG A 505 25.09 -16.93 -15.37
CA ARG A 505 26.16 -16.36 -14.53
C ARG A 505 26.48 -14.92 -14.91
N ALA A 506 26.44 -14.56 -16.18
CA ALA A 506 26.71 -13.21 -16.63
C ALA A 506 25.65 -12.21 -16.14
N GLN A 507 24.39 -12.62 -15.98
CA GLN A 507 23.37 -11.78 -15.33
C GLN A 507 23.70 -11.54 -13.86
N ILE A 508 24.12 -12.60 -13.15
CA ILE A 508 24.49 -12.51 -11.71
C ILE A 508 25.68 -11.56 -11.52
N ASP A 509 26.72 -11.72 -12.35
CA ASP A 509 27.95 -10.92 -12.23
C ASP A 509 27.67 -9.42 -12.48
N ARG A 510 26.89 -9.09 -13.52
CA ARG A 510 26.48 -7.71 -13.80
C ARG A 510 25.72 -7.08 -12.61
N GLU A 511 24.72 -7.76 -12.08
CA GLU A 511 23.94 -7.26 -10.95
C GLU A 511 24.82 -7.06 -9.70
N LYS A 512 25.76 -7.98 -9.46
CA LYS A 512 26.69 -7.91 -8.36
C LYS A 512 27.63 -6.72 -8.49
N ASP A 513 28.17 -6.46 -9.67
CA ASP A 513 29.01 -5.32 -9.96
C ASP A 513 28.26 -4.00 -9.74
N ASP A 514 27.01 -3.91 -10.24
CA ASP A 514 26.16 -2.73 -10.06
C ASP A 514 25.82 -2.47 -8.58
N CYS A 515 25.49 -3.53 -7.83
CA CYS A 515 25.18 -3.43 -6.41
C CYS A 515 26.37 -2.91 -5.59
N TYR A 516 27.58 -3.41 -5.86
CA TYR A 516 28.76 -3.06 -5.06
C TYR A 516 29.56 -1.85 -5.56
N GLN A 517 29.19 -1.26 -6.69
CA GLN A 517 29.83 -0.05 -7.20
C GLN A 517 30.04 1.03 -6.12
N PRO A 518 29.06 1.34 -5.22
CA PRO A 518 29.25 2.39 -4.21
C PRO A 518 30.27 2.08 -3.12
N VAL A 519 30.66 0.82 -2.94
CA VAL A 519 31.69 0.41 -1.95
C VAL A 519 33.02 0.04 -2.58
N THR A 520 33.07 -0.18 -3.90
CA THR A 520 34.29 -0.51 -4.64
C THR A 520 34.90 0.70 -5.36
N HIS A 521 34.08 1.72 -5.63
CA HIS A 521 34.53 2.92 -6.34
C HIS A 521 35.34 3.84 -5.40
N SER A 522 36.63 4.00 -5.69
CA SER A 522 37.48 4.94 -4.96
C SER A 522 37.23 6.38 -5.42
N GLY A 523 36.87 7.27 -4.51
CA GLY A 523 36.64 8.69 -4.78
C GLY A 523 35.20 9.09 -5.03
N GLY A 524 34.24 8.26 -4.66
CA GLY A 524 32.83 8.66 -4.59
C GLY A 524 32.63 9.77 -3.55
N ASP A 525 31.84 10.78 -3.90
CA ASP A 525 31.55 11.95 -3.06
C ASP A 525 30.05 12.23 -2.90
N ILE A 526 29.18 11.41 -3.52
CA ILE A 526 27.72 11.53 -3.44
C ILE A 526 27.16 10.45 -2.52
N GLY A 527 26.60 10.86 -1.39
CA GLY A 527 25.89 9.99 -0.46
C GLY A 527 24.46 9.66 -0.93
N TRP A 528 23.85 8.62 -0.37
CA TRP A 528 22.50 8.21 -0.74
C TRP A 528 21.44 9.30 -0.50
N LYS A 529 21.64 10.16 0.50
CA LYS A 529 20.72 11.27 0.80
C LYS A 529 20.73 12.31 -0.31
N GLU A 530 21.90 12.72 -0.75
CA GLU A 530 22.07 13.70 -1.82
C GLU A 530 21.41 13.22 -3.12
N LEU A 531 21.64 11.95 -3.51
CA LEU A 531 21.04 11.37 -4.70
C LEU A 531 19.51 11.31 -4.58
N ASN A 532 18.99 10.86 -3.43
CA ASN A 532 17.55 10.78 -3.18
C ASN A 532 16.87 12.16 -3.19
N TYR A 533 17.53 13.18 -2.63
CA TYR A 533 17.02 14.55 -2.65
C TYR A 533 16.98 15.15 -4.05
N ALA A 534 18.04 14.92 -4.83
CA ALA A 534 18.11 15.42 -6.20
C ALA A 534 17.00 14.82 -7.07
N SER A 535 16.78 13.51 -7.01
CA SER A 535 15.69 12.82 -7.72
C SER A 535 14.32 13.34 -7.28
N ALA A 536 14.06 13.38 -5.99
CA ALA A 536 12.78 13.84 -5.46
C ALA A 536 12.46 15.30 -5.83
N ARG A 537 13.48 16.17 -5.87
CA ARG A 537 13.31 17.56 -6.33
C ARG A 537 12.90 17.61 -7.79
N ILE A 538 13.50 16.78 -8.65
CA ILE A 538 13.13 16.69 -10.06
C ILE A 538 11.67 16.24 -10.18
N MET A 539 11.24 15.23 -9.43
CA MET A 539 9.86 14.78 -9.48
C MET A 539 8.87 15.85 -9.00
N GLN A 540 9.23 16.60 -7.97
CA GLN A 540 8.39 17.71 -7.50
C GLN A 540 8.23 18.81 -8.52
N ASP A 541 9.30 19.15 -9.25
CA ASP A 541 9.29 20.24 -10.21
C ASP A 541 8.63 19.83 -11.55
N TYR A 542 8.79 18.58 -11.99
CA TYR A 542 8.42 18.13 -13.34
C TYR A 542 7.24 17.14 -13.40
N LEU A 543 6.85 16.50 -12.30
CA LEU A 543 5.61 15.73 -12.20
C LEU A 543 4.58 16.47 -11.33
N GLY A 544 4.39 17.75 -11.63
CA GLY A 544 3.51 18.65 -10.89
C GLY A 544 2.02 18.53 -11.27
N PRO A 545 1.21 19.49 -10.79
CA PRO A 545 -0.24 19.50 -11.01
C PRO A 545 -0.68 19.71 -12.46
N CYS A 546 0.16 20.34 -13.25
CA CYS A 546 -0.13 20.65 -14.65
C CYS A 546 1.07 20.20 -15.48
N LEU A 547 0.82 19.37 -16.45
CA LEU A 547 1.83 18.71 -17.25
C LEU A 547 1.76 19.14 -18.71
N THR A 548 2.91 19.27 -19.34
CA THR A 548 3.07 19.34 -20.80
C THR A 548 4.13 18.35 -21.22
N GLU A 549 4.15 17.97 -22.49
CA GLU A 549 5.21 17.10 -23.02
C GLU A 549 6.60 17.71 -22.79
N GLU A 550 6.74 19.01 -23.03
CA GLU A 550 7.99 19.73 -22.80
C GLU A 550 8.49 19.64 -21.35
N VAL A 551 7.60 19.86 -20.37
CA VAL A 551 7.93 19.77 -18.95
C VAL A 551 8.36 18.35 -18.57
N LEU A 552 7.65 17.33 -19.07
CA LEU A 552 7.99 15.92 -18.83
C LEU A 552 9.34 15.55 -19.48
N ASP A 553 9.62 16.04 -20.69
CA ASP A 553 10.92 15.83 -21.37
C ASP A 553 12.07 16.50 -20.61
N MET A 554 11.85 17.68 -20.06
CA MET A 554 12.84 18.35 -19.19
C MET A 554 13.11 17.51 -17.94
N GLY A 555 12.08 16.97 -17.28
CA GLY A 555 12.22 16.08 -16.14
C GLY A 555 13.02 14.81 -16.47
N ILE A 556 12.69 14.15 -17.58
CA ILE A 556 13.41 12.97 -18.07
C ILE A 556 14.88 13.31 -18.36
N ALA A 557 15.15 14.42 -19.02
CA ALA A 557 16.51 14.86 -19.31
C ALA A 557 17.30 15.14 -18.02
N ARG A 558 16.67 15.73 -16.99
CA ARG A 558 17.31 15.95 -15.68
C ARG A 558 17.61 14.65 -14.96
N LEU A 559 16.68 13.68 -14.97
CA LEU A 559 16.91 12.36 -14.39
C LEU A 559 18.04 11.60 -15.12
N ASN A 560 18.10 11.68 -16.45
CA ASN A 560 19.20 11.10 -17.21
C ASN A 560 20.55 11.74 -16.84
N SER A 561 20.62 13.08 -16.76
CA SER A 561 21.83 13.78 -16.31
C SER A 561 22.28 13.34 -14.93
N LEU A 562 21.33 13.22 -13.99
CA LEU A 562 21.60 12.74 -12.63
C LEU A 562 22.13 11.29 -12.62
N GLN A 563 21.59 10.43 -13.48
CA GLN A 563 22.01 9.04 -13.63
C GLN A 563 23.41 8.92 -14.25
N GLU A 564 23.75 9.78 -15.22
CA GLU A 564 25.01 9.76 -15.94
C GLU A 564 26.16 10.43 -15.16
N SER A 565 25.85 11.29 -14.20
CA SER A 565 26.82 12.06 -13.42
C SER A 565 26.87 11.65 -11.94
N GLU A 566 25.94 12.16 -11.12
CA GLU A 566 25.97 11.98 -9.66
C GLU A 566 25.83 10.52 -9.25
N ALA A 567 24.95 9.76 -9.91
CA ALA A 567 24.75 8.36 -9.59
C ALA A 567 25.99 7.47 -9.87
N GLN A 568 26.92 7.96 -10.70
CA GLN A 568 28.20 7.28 -10.95
C GLN A 568 29.26 7.56 -9.88
N ARG A 569 29.11 8.66 -9.14
CA ARG A 569 30.03 9.12 -8.10
C ARG A 569 29.58 8.75 -6.69
N THR A 570 28.72 7.77 -6.57
CA THR A 570 28.13 7.37 -5.29
C THR A 570 29.10 6.57 -4.43
N TYR A 571 28.96 6.72 -3.10
CA TYR A 571 29.69 5.91 -2.13
C TYR A 571 28.76 5.42 -1.01
N ALA A 572 29.19 4.37 -0.31
CA ALA A 572 28.56 3.87 0.90
C ALA A 572 29.62 3.42 1.91
N ALA A 573 29.49 3.82 3.17
CA ALA A 573 30.46 3.53 4.22
C ALA A 573 30.25 2.17 4.90
N ASN A 574 29.04 1.59 4.77
CA ASN A 574 28.66 0.33 5.39
C ASN A 574 27.50 -0.34 4.63
N PRO A 575 27.15 -1.61 4.93
CA PRO A 575 26.09 -2.32 4.22
C PRO A 575 24.70 -1.65 4.30
N HIS A 576 24.38 -0.95 5.37
CA HIS A 576 23.13 -0.21 5.46
C HIS A 576 23.09 0.95 4.46
N GLU A 577 24.16 1.73 4.39
CA GLU A 577 24.25 2.82 3.41
C GLU A 577 24.30 2.29 1.98
N LEU A 578 24.95 1.13 1.76
CA LEU A 578 24.93 0.45 0.47
C LEU A 578 23.49 0.14 0.03
N VAL A 579 22.69 -0.47 0.89
CA VAL A 579 21.28 -0.75 0.58
C VAL A 579 20.49 0.54 0.35
N ARG A 580 20.73 1.60 1.15
CA ARG A 580 20.10 2.91 0.91
C ARG A 580 20.50 3.52 -0.44
N MET A 581 21.74 3.31 -0.87
CA MET A 581 22.19 3.77 -2.17
C MET A 581 21.55 2.98 -3.32
N ILE A 582 21.48 1.65 -3.19
CA ILE A 582 20.76 0.79 -4.14
C ILE A 582 19.30 1.25 -4.28
N GLU A 583 18.63 1.56 -3.17
CA GLU A 583 17.28 2.12 -3.18
C GLU A 583 17.19 3.46 -3.90
N SER A 584 18.14 4.36 -3.65
CA SER A 584 18.14 5.69 -4.29
C SER A 584 18.33 5.58 -5.81
N LYS A 585 19.18 4.66 -6.27
CA LYS A 585 19.34 4.35 -7.71
C LYS A 585 18.06 3.71 -8.30
N ALA A 586 17.41 2.82 -7.55
CA ALA A 586 16.15 2.23 -7.97
C ALA A 586 15.02 3.28 -8.05
N ILE A 587 14.95 4.21 -7.08
CA ILE A 587 14.01 5.33 -7.12
C ILE A 587 14.22 6.18 -8.37
N LEU A 588 15.47 6.48 -8.73
CA LEU A 588 15.80 7.23 -9.94
C LEU A 588 15.27 6.54 -11.21
N THR A 589 15.42 5.22 -11.29
CA THR A 589 14.86 4.39 -12.39
C THR A 589 13.34 4.46 -12.42
N LEU A 590 12.69 4.35 -11.27
CA LEU A 590 11.24 4.38 -11.16
C LEU A 590 10.68 5.78 -11.48
N ASP A 591 11.35 6.85 -11.03
CA ASP A 591 10.99 8.24 -11.33
C ASP A 591 10.96 8.48 -12.84
N LYS A 592 11.98 8.01 -13.55
CA LYS A 592 12.02 8.08 -15.01
C LYS A 592 10.86 7.31 -15.65
N PHE A 593 10.58 6.10 -15.17
CA PHE A 593 9.48 5.27 -15.67
C PHE A 593 8.13 5.95 -15.50
N LEU A 594 7.93 6.69 -14.43
CA LEU A 594 6.71 7.44 -14.16
C LEU A 594 6.55 8.65 -15.08
N LEU A 595 7.62 9.40 -15.32
CA LEU A 595 7.59 10.52 -16.28
C LEU A 595 7.30 10.01 -17.70
N GLU A 596 7.89 8.89 -18.10
CA GLU A 596 7.60 8.25 -19.39
C GLU A 596 6.13 7.81 -19.49
N THR A 597 5.57 7.27 -18.41
CA THR A 597 4.15 6.87 -18.38
C THR A 597 3.23 8.11 -18.48
N ALA A 598 3.55 9.15 -17.73
CA ALA A 598 2.81 10.42 -17.80
C ALA A 598 2.88 11.04 -19.20
N LYS A 599 4.04 10.95 -19.86
CA LYS A 599 4.24 11.41 -21.24
C LYS A 599 3.41 10.61 -22.25
N ALA A 600 3.23 9.30 -22.02
CA ALA A 600 2.46 8.42 -22.89
C ALA A 600 0.97 8.76 -22.93
N ARG A 601 0.39 9.34 -21.86
CA ARG A 601 -1.01 9.75 -21.84
C ARG A 601 -1.21 11.11 -22.51
N LYS A 602 -1.83 11.10 -23.68
CA LYS A 602 -2.12 12.30 -24.51
C LYS A 602 -3.55 12.82 -24.30
N SER A 603 -3.99 12.92 -23.06
CA SER A 603 -5.29 13.44 -22.66
C SER A 603 -5.27 13.82 -21.19
N SER A 604 -5.98 14.85 -20.80
CA SER A 604 -6.36 15.02 -19.39
C SER A 604 -7.31 13.91 -18.95
N ASN A 605 -7.39 13.62 -17.66
CA ASN A 605 -8.31 12.64 -17.11
C ASN A 605 -8.69 13.04 -15.69
N LYS A 606 -9.96 13.40 -15.52
CA LYS A 606 -10.48 13.89 -14.22
C LYS A 606 -10.47 12.81 -13.15
N VAL A 607 -10.75 11.56 -13.52
CA VAL A 607 -10.78 10.43 -12.58
C VAL A 607 -9.40 10.16 -12.01
N LEU A 608 -8.38 10.20 -12.87
CA LEU A 608 -6.99 10.03 -12.47
C LEU A 608 -6.37 11.29 -11.86
N ASN A 609 -7.12 12.36 -11.75
CA ASN A 609 -6.61 13.68 -11.37
C ASN A 609 -5.36 14.09 -12.20
N PHE A 610 -5.39 13.74 -13.49
CA PHE A 610 -4.30 13.92 -14.42
C PHE A 610 -4.61 15.08 -15.36
N ASN A 611 -3.79 16.13 -15.34
CA ASN A 611 -4.05 17.36 -16.06
C ASN A 611 -2.91 17.67 -17.03
N ARG A 612 -3.21 17.57 -18.34
CA ARG A 612 -2.32 17.90 -19.45
C ARG A 612 -2.74 19.24 -20.06
N LEU A 613 -1.89 20.26 -19.95
CA LEU A 613 -2.18 21.59 -20.54
C LEU A 613 -2.09 21.58 -22.07
N ASP A 614 -1.24 20.73 -22.63
CA ASP A 614 -1.10 20.50 -24.07
C ASP A 614 -2.16 19.53 -24.64
N HIS A 615 -2.86 18.79 -23.78
CA HIS A 615 -3.98 17.90 -24.11
C HIS A 615 -5.10 18.10 -23.09
N PRO A 616 -5.77 19.29 -23.05
CA PRO A 616 -6.65 19.66 -21.94
C PRO A 616 -7.99 18.92 -21.94
N ALA A 617 -8.39 18.31 -23.05
CA ALA A 617 -9.63 17.57 -23.14
C ALA A 617 -9.57 16.28 -22.31
N ASP A 618 -10.66 16.00 -21.59
CA ASP A 618 -10.91 14.70 -20.98
C ASP A 618 -11.59 13.81 -22.04
N ASP A 619 -10.77 13.21 -22.89
CA ASP A 619 -11.22 12.45 -24.05
C ASP A 619 -11.61 11.01 -23.66
N PRO A 620 -12.86 10.58 -23.88
CA PRO A 620 -13.30 9.22 -23.57
C PRO A 620 -12.47 8.10 -24.24
N ALA A 621 -11.84 8.38 -25.39
CA ALA A 621 -10.95 7.42 -26.04
C ALA A 621 -9.65 7.15 -25.27
N TRP A 622 -9.40 7.92 -24.20
CA TRP A 622 -8.30 7.77 -23.27
C TRP A 622 -8.75 7.30 -21.87
N HIS A 623 -10.04 6.99 -21.69
CA HIS A 623 -10.53 6.30 -20.48
C HIS A 623 -10.17 4.82 -20.53
N VAL A 624 -8.89 4.55 -20.54
CA VAL A 624 -8.27 3.24 -20.69
C VAL A 624 -7.08 3.13 -19.75
N PHE A 625 -6.67 1.91 -19.40
CA PHE A 625 -5.34 1.68 -18.85
C PHE A 625 -4.27 1.93 -19.91
N LEU A 626 -3.10 2.35 -19.44
CA LEU A 626 -1.87 2.39 -20.23
C LEU A 626 -0.86 1.42 -19.64
N PRO A 627 -0.96 0.11 -19.95
CA PRO A 627 0.12 -0.81 -19.63
C PRO A 627 1.41 -0.33 -20.24
N ILE A 628 2.46 -0.29 -19.42
CA ILE A 628 3.78 0.20 -19.82
C ILE A 628 4.85 -0.79 -19.34
N ARG A 629 5.86 -1.00 -20.17
CA ARG A 629 7.07 -1.75 -19.83
C ARG A 629 8.29 -1.12 -20.47
N MET A 630 9.46 -1.52 -20.01
CA MET A 630 10.73 -1.18 -20.65
C MET A 630 11.13 -2.28 -21.63
N GLU A 631 11.46 -1.91 -22.86
CA GLU A 631 12.05 -2.76 -23.89
C GLU A 631 13.31 -2.07 -24.41
N ASP A 632 14.46 -2.73 -24.31
CA ASP A 632 15.74 -2.19 -24.77
C ASP A 632 15.99 -0.73 -24.36
N GLY A 633 15.70 -0.41 -23.09
CA GLY A 633 15.89 0.91 -22.51
C GLY A 633 14.84 1.97 -22.90
N LYS A 634 13.80 1.59 -23.66
CA LYS A 634 12.71 2.47 -24.06
C LYS A 634 11.40 2.07 -23.39
N ALA A 635 10.62 3.06 -23.01
CA ALA A 635 9.27 2.84 -22.50
C ALA A 635 8.31 2.55 -23.67
N VAL A 636 7.62 1.42 -23.61
CA VAL A 636 6.62 1.00 -24.58
C VAL A 636 5.28 0.87 -23.88
N SER A 637 4.27 1.58 -24.38
CA SER A 637 2.92 1.56 -23.83
C SER A 637 1.87 1.19 -24.89
N ARG A 638 0.72 0.69 -24.42
CA ARG A 638 -0.45 0.39 -25.23
C ARG A 638 -1.72 0.82 -24.53
N LYS A 639 -2.80 1.04 -25.27
CA LYS A 639 -4.13 1.23 -24.69
C LYS A 639 -4.77 -0.12 -24.38
N MET A 640 -5.41 -0.23 -23.24
CA MET A 640 -6.11 -1.43 -22.79
C MET A 640 -7.41 -1.04 -22.09
N SER A 641 -8.49 -1.75 -22.38
CA SER A 641 -9.79 -1.56 -21.71
C SER A 641 -9.66 -1.68 -20.19
N CYS A 642 -10.40 -0.87 -19.44
CA CYS A 642 -10.51 -1.02 -18.00
C CYS A 642 -11.22 -2.31 -17.58
N THR A 643 -11.91 -2.98 -18.51
CA THR A 643 -12.60 -4.25 -18.31
C THR A 643 -11.88 -5.43 -18.98
N TYR A 644 -10.57 -5.27 -19.29
CA TYR A 644 -9.74 -6.27 -19.98
C TYR A 644 -9.90 -7.70 -19.42
N PHE A 645 -10.18 -7.83 -18.15
CA PHE A 645 -10.33 -9.10 -17.44
C PHE A 645 -11.66 -9.82 -17.69
N LYS A 646 -12.56 -9.23 -18.48
CA LYS A 646 -13.82 -9.78 -18.97
C LYS A 646 -13.89 -9.79 -20.50
N GLU A 647 -12.76 -9.67 -21.18
CA GLU A 647 -12.65 -9.52 -22.63
C GLU A 647 -11.66 -10.54 -23.21
N GLY A 648 -11.73 -10.74 -24.52
CA GLY A 648 -10.80 -11.60 -25.26
C GLY A 648 -10.97 -13.07 -24.90
N GLU A 649 -9.97 -13.66 -24.25
CA GLU A 649 -9.99 -15.07 -23.81
C GLU A 649 -10.77 -15.28 -22.51
N TYR A 650 -11.12 -14.21 -21.80
CA TYR A 650 -11.85 -14.28 -20.54
C TYR A 650 -13.37 -14.26 -20.77
N ALA A 651 -14.08 -14.95 -19.90
CA ALA A 651 -15.53 -14.87 -19.89
C ALA A 651 -16.02 -13.48 -19.45
N ALA A 652 -17.22 -13.09 -19.87
CA ALA A 652 -17.85 -11.86 -19.39
C ALA A 652 -18.28 -11.94 -17.91
N ASP A 653 -18.35 -13.15 -17.36
CA ASP A 653 -18.77 -13.45 -16.00
C ASP A 653 -17.56 -13.60 -15.06
N TYR A 654 -17.62 -12.99 -13.89
CA TYR A 654 -16.55 -13.04 -12.89
C TYR A 654 -16.36 -14.46 -12.33
N GLU A 655 -17.47 -15.09 -11.95
CA GLU A 655 -17.45 -16.41 -11.30
C GLU A 655 -16.92 -17.48 -12.23
N GLU A 656 -17.29 -17.41 -13.54
CA GLU A 656 -16.76 -18.35 -14.55
C GLU A 656 -15.25 -18.23 -14.67
N ASN A 657 -14.70 -17.00 -14.74
CA ASN A 657 -13.26 -16.79 -14.77
C ASN A 657 -12.60 -17.28 -13.48
N TYR A 658 -13.18 -16.94 -12.33
CA TYR A 658 -12.64 -17.38 -11.04
C TYR A 658 -12.55 -18.91 -10.98
N ARG A 659 -13.61 -19.66 -11.31
CA ARG A 659 -13.61 -21.13 -11.32
C ARG A 659 -12.57 -21.71 -12.26
N ARG A 660 -12.41 -21.10 -13.45
CA ARG A 660 -11.43 -21.54 -14.44
C ARG A 660 -9.97 -21.40 -13.95
N TYR A 661 -9.68 -20.37 -13.18
CA TYR A 661 -8.30 -19.99 -12.86
C TYR A 661 -7.92 -20.10 -11.38
N CYS A 662 -8.86 -20.27 -10.44
CA CYS A 662 -8.56 -20.24 -9.00
C CYS A 662 -7.63 -21.37 -8.51
N GLY A 663 -7.52 -22.48 -9.26
CA GLY A 663 -6.69 -23.62 -8.90
C GLY A 663 -7.16 -24.41 -7.66
N LEU A 664 -8.37 -24.17 -7.20
CA LEU A 664 -9.02 -25.01 -6.21
C LEU A 664 -9.45 -26.31 -6.90
N LYS A 665 -9.19 -27.45 -6.26
CA LYS A 665 -9.81 -28.71 -6.69
C LYS A 665 -11.30 -28.59 -6.44
N GLU A 666 -12.13 -28.90 -7.44
CA GLU A 666 -13.56 -29.08 -7.20
C GLU A 666 -13.69 -30.10 -6.05
N GLU A 667 -14.36 -29.74 -4.99
CA GLU A 667 -14.82 -30.73 -4.02
C GLU A 667 -15.74 -31.65 -4.84
N THR A 668 -15.24 -32.82 -5.20
CA THR A 668 -16.08 -33.89 -5.69
C THR A 668 -17.08 -34.15 -4.58
N ASP A 669 -18.34 -33.78 -4.83
CA ASP A 669 -19.48 -34.12 -3.99
C ASP A 669 -19.35 -35.57 -3.55
N HIS A 670 -18.86 -35.79 -2.34
CA HIS A 670 -19.08 -37.04 -1.68
C HIS A 670 -20.53 -37.02 -1.16
N VAL A 671 -21.42 -37.50 -2.04
CA VAL A 671 -22.79 -37.91 -1.70
C VAL A 671 -22.76 -38.95 -0.57
#